data_786d286462382eead07aabf8387dfc78
#
_entry.id   786d286462382eead07aabf8387dfc78
#
_cell.length_a   1.000
_cell.length_b   1.000
_cell.length_c   1.000
_cell.angle_alpha   90.00
_cell.angle_beta   90.00
_cell.angle_gamma   90.00
#
_symmetry.space_group_name_H-M   'P 1'
#
loop_
_entity.id
_entity.type
_entity.pdbx_description
1 polymer ?
#
loop_
_entity_poly.entity_id
_entity_poly.type
_entity_poly.pdbx_seq_one_letter_code
_entity_poly.pdbx_strand_id
1 'polypeptide(L)'
;MPGTLLRTITPPFIVAFGKSKSKGAVAPSQQTMSSDLYLITENDVVYENEILRNPGALRPWLDYVSYKRQTGSLVEQSFVLERACRALPRSYKLWKMYLELRVRHLKSRNPARHQAEYNKVNALFERALILLNKMPRIWEMYLTFLCQQPLVTQTRRTFDRALRALPTTQHDRIWKLYRPFANSAGGETAVRIWRRYMQLHPEFAEDYIELLVEHKKYTEAVREYIKVLNNPKFKSREAKGPFQLWTEMLELIIDHARKVETGVETGIDVERIVKSGISRFPDQRGILYIGLSRYYINLGAYERARDVFEEGITTVMTVRDFSMIFDTYAEAEEALISLKMDAAATRSAKGVNDVDSDLDLDTSMLRFESLMDRRPFLLNDVLLRQNPSNVNEWEKRVALWGDNKPEIVNTYTSAIAAINPKKAVGRFHELWNNYAKFYESHNDLRNARIILEKAVKVPFKSVNELAEMYISWAELELRNEAFDNAVAVMAKATQAPKRSNVDFFDETLSPQQRVHKSWKLWSFYVDLVESVSGLDETKRVYERIFELRIATPQTVVNYANLLEENGYHEESFKIYERGLDLFSYPVAFELWNLYLSKAVDRKISMERLRDLFEQAVDGVPPKFAKTLYLLYGALEEERGLARHAMRIYERATRAVDDGDRMEMFEFYITKSASNFGLTSTRQIYERAIAALPDSEARDMCLRFAEMERRLGEIDRARAIYGHGSQFADPRREAQYWKRWEEFEVQHGNEDTFKEMLRIKRSVQAQFNTDVSYIASQAVSQSMQKAASGPEGEREEGGEKADAMAALERQARAPVGFVAASTGPVGGDYKAPGQNGDQAQAPVNPDAIDMDDDDM
;
A
#
# COMPACT_ATOMS: atom_id res chain seq x y z
N MET A 1 59.31 33.14 12.51
CA MET A 1 60.52 33.84 12.08
C MET A 1 61.36 32.86 11.31
N PRO A 2 62.02 33.34 10.27
CA PRO A 2 61.62 33.17 8.85
C PRO A 2 62.75 32.48 8.06
N GLY A 3 62.47 32.08 6.86
CA GLY A 3 63.45 31.53 5.95
C GLY A 3 62.89 31.36 4.52
N THR A 4 62.71 32.49 3.90
CA THR A 4 62.54 32.65 2.44
C THR A 4 63.69 32.01 1.69
N LEU A 5 63.41 31.09 0.78
CA LEU A 5 64.30 30.77 -0.32
C LEU A 5 63.47 30.71 -1.63
N LEU A 6 63.52 31.85 -2.31
CA LEU A 6 63.23 31.98 -3.72
C LEU A 6 64.16 31.05 -4.52
N ARG A 7 63.64 30.04 -5.17
CA ARG A 7 64.32 29.32 -6.25
C ARG A 7 63.73 29.79 -7.59
N THR A 8 64.47 30.57 -8.23
CA THR A 8 64.44 30.95 -9.66
C THR A 8 64.33 29.71 -10.53
N ILE A 9 63.19 29.60 -11.23
CA ILE A 9 63.03 28.59 -12.28
C ILE A 9 63.63 29.18 -13.61
N THR A 10 64.75 28.71 -13.96
CA THR A 10 65.33 28.87 -15.32
C THR A 10 64.57 28.00 -16.31
N PRO A 11 64.27 28.47 -17.53
CA PRO A 11 63.57 27.68 -18.53
C PRO A 11 64.57 26.70 -19.19
N PRO A 12 64.20 25.48 -19.45
CA PRO A 12 65.05 24.51 -20.10
C PRO A 12 64.92 24.54 -21.62
N PHE A 13 66.05 24.47 -22.23
CA PHE A 13 66.40 23.85 -23.52
C PHE A 13 65.89 24.47 -24.82
N ILE A 14 66.79 25.37 -25.31
CA ILE A 14 67.11 25.51 -26.73
C ILE A 14 67.84 24.24 -27.15
N VAL A 15 67.18 23.33 -27.88
CA VAL A 15 67.86 22.26 -28.58
C VAL A 15 68.64 22.88 -29.76
N ALA A 16 69.95 22.90 -29.62
CA ALA A 16 70.85 23.25 -30.70
C ALA A 16 70.75 22.23 -31.84
N PHE A 17 70.28 22.70 -32.99
CA PHE A 17 70.40 21.91 -34.23
C PHE A 17 71.81 21.76 -34.54
N GLY A 18 72.31 20.54 -34.54
CA GLY A 18 73.64 20.16 -35.02
C GLY A 18 73.73 20.53 -36.48
N LYS A 19 74.77 21.31 -36.80
CA LYS A 19 75.23 21.57 -38.19
C LYS A 19 75.76 20.28 -38.82
N SER A 20 74.95 19.58 -39.61
CA SER A 20 75.48 18.67 -40.60
C SER A 20 75.90 19.53 -41.83
N LYS A 21 77.16 19.56 -42.10
CA LYS A 21 77.74 20.04 -43.39
C LYS A 21 77.13 19.17 -44.48
N SER A 22 76.22 19.67 -45.27
CA SER A 22 76.00 19.10 -46.62
C SER A 22 76.30 20.20 -47.62
N LYS A 23 77.19 19.83 -48.51
CA LYS A 23 77.66 20.53 -49.68
C LYS A 23 76.51 20.91 -50.62
N GLY A 24 76.56 22.10 -51.18
CA GLY A 24 75.91 22.46 -52.41
C GLY A 24 74.56 23.14 -52.24
N ALA A 25 74.56 24.49 -51.93
CA ALA A 25 73.49 25.34 -52.29
C ALA A 25 73.42 25.48 -53.83
N VAL A 26 72.54 24.67 -54.41
CA VAL A 26 72.05 24.97 -55.75
C VAL A 26 71.06 26.05 -55.63
N ALA A 27 71.28 27.18 -56.19
CA ALA A 27 70.32 28.27 -56.33
C ALA A 27 69.02 27.73 -56.92
N PRO A 28 67.83 28.23 -56.43
CA PRO A 28 66.60 27.77 -57.01
C PRO A 28 66.55 28.10 -58.48
N SER A 29 66.62 27.10 -59.26
CA SER A 29 66.60 27.16 -60.73
C SER A 29 65.29 27.87 -61.17
N GLN A 30 65.44 28.79 -62.09
CA GLN A 30 64.34 29.51 -62.77
C GLN A 30 63.37 28.61 -63.50
N GLN A 31 63.49 27.27 -63.41
CA GLN A 31 62.55 26.31 -64.01
C GLN A 31 61.23 26.12 -63.30
N THR A 32 60.99 26.65 -62.06
CA THR A 32 59.73 26.55 -61.38
C THR A 32 58.75 27.66 -61.79
N MET A 33 59.23 28.74 -62.40
CA MET A 33 58.32 29.82 -62.83
C MET A 33 57.62 29.53 -64.18
N SER A 34 58.24 28.64 -65.03
CA SER A 34 57.63 28.33 -66.34
C SER A 34 56.51 27.28 -66.32
N SER A 35 56.47 26.44 -65.33
CA SER A 35 55.35 25.44 -65.18
C SER A 35 54.09 26.06 -64.64
N ASP A 36 54.16 27.22 -63.95
CA ASP A 36 53.02 27.89 -63.37
C ASP A 36 52.18 28.65 -64.43
N LEU A 37 52.82 29.08 -65.52
CA LEU A 37 52.12 29.77 -66.62
C LEU A 37 51.18 28.87 -67.42
N TYR A 38 51.45 27.56 -67.45
CA TYR A 38 50.60 26.62 -68.23
C TYR A 38 49.24 26.29 -67.50
N LEU A 39 49.06 26.77 -66.32
CA LEU A 39 47.85 26.55 -65.57
C LEU A 39 46.85 27.70 -65.66
N ILE A 40 47.22 28.80 -66.34
CA ILE A 40 46.39 29.99 -66.61
C ILE A 40 45.95 29.98 -68.07
N THR A 41 44.60 29.93 -68.27
CA THR A 41 44.01 29.95 -69.59
C THR A 41 43.54 31.37 -69.97
N GLU A 42 43.30 31.65 -71.27
CA GLU A 42 42.84 32.96 -71.77
C GLU A 42 41.54 33.44 -71.00
N ASN A 43 40.65 32.50 -70.62
CA ASN A 43 39.42 32.81 -69.88
C ASN A 43 39.69 33.22 -68.40
N ASP A 44 40.88 32.97 -67.92
CA ASP A 44 41.29 33.31 -66.56
C ASP A 44 41.71 34.77 -66.41
N VAL A 45 42.08 35.38 -67.53
CA VAL A 45 42.67 36.75 -67.58
C VAL A 45 41.77 37.77 -66.89
N VAL A 46 40.43 37.60 -66.98
CA VAL A 46 39.50 38.51 -66.36
C VAL A 46 39.63 38.48 -64.82
N TYR A 47 39.74 37.29 -64.26
CA TYR A 47 39.85 37.10 -62.79
C TYR A 47 41.25 37.48 -62.32
N GLU A 48 42.29 37.17 -63.09
CA GLU A 48 43.64 37.60 -62.79
C GLU A 48 43.82 39.13 -62.75
N ASN A 49 43.21 39.86 -63.72
CA ASN A 49 43.18 41.28 -63.68
C ASN A 49 42.50 41.91 -62.50
N GLU A 50 41.39 41.30 -62.04
CA GLU A 50 40.70 41.72 -60.81
C GLU A 50 41.57 41.51 -59.58
N ILE A 51 42.27 40.39 -59.48
CA ILE A 51 43.20 40.06 -58.40
C ILE A 51 44.41 41.00 -58.42
N LEU A 52 44.94 41.36 -59.59
CA LEU A 52 46.04 42.28 -59.67
C LEU A 52 45.65 43.70 -59.23
N ARG A 53 44.40 44.10 -59.43
CA ARG A 53 43.90 45.39 -58.98
C ARG A 53 43.80 45.45 -57.43
N ASN A 54 43.32 44.37 -56.81
CA ASN A 54 43.16 44.32 -55.37
C ASN A 54 43.60 42.97 -54.79
N PRO A 55 44.86 42.66 -54.68
CA PRO A 55 45.37 41.34 -54.22
C PRO A 55 45.01 41.02 -52.79
N GLY A 56 44.67 42.04 -51.95
CA GLY A 56 44.20 41.87 -50.55
C GLY A 56 42.73 41.70 -50.40
N ALA A 57 41.93 41.77 -51.46
CA ALA A 57 40.49 41.57 -51.39
C ALA A 57 40.12 40.08 -51.47
N LEU A 58 39.23 39.64 -50.65
CA LEU A 58 38.81 38.23 -50.58
C LEU A 58 37.86 37.83 -51.73
N ARG A 59 37.01 38.78 -52.21
CA ARG A 59 35.93 38.50 -53.19
C ARG A 59 36.47 38.05 -54.53
N PRO A 60 37.45 38.74 -55.17
CA PRO A 60 38.02 38.30 -56.45
C PRO A 60 38.62 36.90 -56.45
N TRP A 61 39.27 36.55 -55.32
CA TRP A 61 39.77 35.18 -55.13
C TRP A 61 38.69 34.16 -55.03
N LEU A 62 37.58 34.45 -54.35
CA LEU A 62 36.44 33.53 -54.24
C LEU A 62 35.72 33.32 -55.57
N ASP A 63 35.56 34.41 -56.35
CA ASP A 63 34.92 34.33 -57.65
C ASP A 63 35.82 33.52 -58.64
N TYR A 64 37.10 33.74 -58.60
CA TYR A 64 38.05 32.93 -59.41
C TYR A 64 38.03 31.45 -58.97
N VAL A 65 38.04 31.16 -57.68
CA VAL A 65 37.91 29.79 -57.16
C VAL A 65 36.61 29.13 -57.55
N SER A 66 35.46 29.89 -57.51
CA SER A 66 34.18 29.40 -57.92
C SER A 66 34.12 29.09 -59.45
N TYR A 67 34.73 29.91 -60.27
CA TYR A 67 34.87 29.64 -61.69
C TYR A 67 35.66 28.36 -61.94
N LYS A 68 36.89 28.26 -61.36
CA LYS A 68 37.75 27.08 -61.49
C LYS A 68 37.11 25.81 -60.93
N ARG A 69 36.21 25.94 -59.97
CA ARG A 69 35.47 24.78 -59.43
C ARG A 69 34.49 24.18 -60.44
N GLN A 70 33.97 25.00 -61.36
CA GLN A 70 33.04 24.55 -62.39
C GLN A 70 33.78 24.07 -63.65
N THR A 71 34.88 24.73 -64.03
CA THR A 71 35.54 24.52 -65.34
C THR A 71 36.90 23.83 -65.27
N GLY A 72 37.60 23.94 -64.12
CA GLY A 72 38.97 23.53 -63.98
C GLY A 72 39.27 22.18 -63.39
N SER A 73 40.41 21.62 -63.74
CA SER A 73 40.93 20.40 -63.13
C SER A 73 41.29 20.58 -61.65
N LEU A 74 41.48 19.48 -60.94
CA LEU A 74 41.89 19.52 -59.52
C LEU A 74 43.23 20.24 -59.30
N VAL A 75 44.18 20.15 -60.28
CA VAL A 75 45.48 20.78 -60.23
C VAL A 75 45.33 22.28 -60.34
N GLU A 76 44.49 22.79 -61.25
CA GLU A 76 44.22 24.21 -61.45
C GLU A 76 43.52 24.81 -60.22
N GLN A 77 42.45 24.12 -59.70
CA GLN A 77 41.78 24.53 -58.45
C GLN A 77 42.73 24.64 -57.26
N SER A 78 43.64 23.66 -57.14
CA SER A 78 44.65 23.67 -56.09
C SER A 78 45.66 24.79 -56.26
N PHE A 79 46.02 25.09 -57.47
CA PHE A 79 46.99 26.15 -57.81
C PHE A 79 46.42 27.52 -57.46
N VAL A 80 45.19 27.81 -57.86
CA VAL A 80 44.54 29.05 -57.54
C VAL A 80 44.31 29.22 -56.04
N LEU A 81 43.88 28.14 -55.33
CA LEU A 81 43.72 28.18 -53.87
C LEU A 81 45.04 28.34 -53.13
N GLU A 82 46.17 27.73 -53.63
CA GLU A 82 47.46 27.88 -53.01
C GLU A 82 47.93 29.34 -53.12
N ARG A 83 47.73 29.97 -54.29
CA ARG A 83 48.07 31.37 -54.50
C ARG A 83 47.19 32.32 -53.65
N ALA A 84 45.93 32.01 -53.58
CA ALA A 84 44.95 32.75 -52.72
C ALA A 84 45.35 32.68 -51.25
N CYS A 85 45.76 31.50 -50.79
CA CYS A 85 46.19 31.32 -49.40
C CYS A 85 47.58 32.00 -49.11
N ARG A 86 48.40 32.12 -50.10
CA ARG A 86 49.67 32.91 -49.98
C ARG A 86 49.39 34.42 -49.93
N ALA A 87 48.46 34.91 -50.75
CA ALA A 87 48.08 36.32 -50.78
C ALA A 87 47.28 36.72 -49.50
N LEU A 88 46.37 35.84 -49.02
CA LEU A 88 45.53 36.04 -47.87
C LEU A 88 45.72 34.94 -46.81
N PRO A 89 46.86 34.92 -46.15
CA PRO A 89 47.24 33.79 -45.28
C PRO A 89 46.39 33.63 -43.99
N ARG A 90 45.67 34.67 -43.57
CA ARG A 90 44.72 34.66 -42.38
C ARG A 90 43.28 34.40 -42.78
N SER A 91 42.96 34.19 -44.08
CA SER A 91 41.63 33.96 -44.55
C SER A 91 41.13 32.52 -44.24
N TYR A 92 40.28 32.37 -43.22
CA TYR A 92 39.68 31.06 -42.84
C TYR A 92 38.94 30.43 -44.02
N LYS A 93 38.18 31.22 -44.80
CA LYS A 93 37.31 30.71 -45.86
C LYS A 93 38.10 30.05 -46.97
N LEU A 94 39.25 30.69 -47.43
CA LEU A 94 40.10 30.13 -48.44
C LEU A 94 40.85 28.86 -47.96
N TRP A 95 41.42 28.89 -46.77
CA TRP A 95 42.00 27.67 -46.18
C TRP A 95 41.03 26.54 -46.07
N LYS A 96 39.80 26.80 -45.58
CA LYS A 96 38.76 25.80 -45.48
C LYS A 96 38.45 25.16 -46.83
N MET A 97 38.20 25.98 -47.86
CA MET A 97 37.90 25.49 -49.19
C MET A 97 39.05 24.65 -49.77
N TYR A 98 40.32 25.09 -49.58
CA TYR A 98 41.49 24.37 -50.03
C TYR A 98 41.64 23.02 -49.33
N LEU A 99 41.54 22.99 -48.03
CA LEU A 99 41.65 21.77 -47.24
C LEU A 99 40.50 20.79 -47.58
N GLU A 100 39.24 21.28 -47.70
CA GLU A 100 38.11 20.44 -48.10
C GLU A 100 38.31 19.83 -49.52
N LEU A 101 38.81 20.61 -50.46
CA LEU A 101 39.11 20.11 -51.81
C LEU A 101 40.09 18.95 -51.74
N ARG A 102 41.21 19.15 -51.06
CA ARG A 102 42.32 18.16 -50.98
C ARG A 102 41.89 16.90 -50.21
N VAL A 103 41.16 17.06 -49.13
CA VAL A 103 40.64 15.95 -48.35
C VAL A 103 39.58 15.16 -49.14
N ARG A 104 38.65 15.85 -49.84
CA ARG A 104 37.66 15.20 -50.67
C ARG A 104 38.26 14.33 -51.78
N HIS A 105 39.38 14.79 -52.38
CA HIS A 105 40.10 14.04 -53.39
C HIS A 105 40.73 12.75 -52.86
N LEU A 106 41.19 12.76 -51.62
CA LEU A 106 41.80 11.57 -50.98
C LEU A 106 40.80 10.62 -50.31
N LYS A 107 39.52 11.04 -50.16
CA LYS A 107 38.53 10.28 -49.36
C LYS A 107 38.32 8.85 -49.88
N SER A 108 38.48 8.59 -51.16
CA SER A 108 38.32 7.27 -51.81
C SER A 108 39.61 6.46 -51.89
N ARG A 109 40.77 7.03 -51.50
CA ARG A 109 42.06 6.37 -51.65
C ARG A 109 42.58 5.75 -50.36
N ASN A 110 43.15 4.58 -50.44
CA ASN A 110 43.66 3.88 -49.28
C ASN A 110 44.93 4.61 -48.70
N PRO A 111 44.90 5.00 -47.41
CA PRO A 111 46.03 5.75 -46.81
C PRO A 111 47.39 5.04 -46.86
N ALA A 112 47.36 3.72 -46.76
CA ALA A 112 48.61 2.95 -46.77
C ALA A 112 49.30 2.98 -48.11
N ARG A 113 48.60 2.98 -49.26
CA ARG A 113 49.14 2.98 -50.60
C ARG A 113 49.53 4.38 -51.05
N HIS A 114 48.83 5.41 -50.62
CA HIS A 114 49.02 6.80 -51.04
C HIS A 114 49.63 7.70 -49.95
N GLN A 115 50.44 7.14 -49.08
CA GLN A 115 50.99 7.83 -47.90
C GLN A 115 51.68 9.17 -48.26
N ALA A 116 52.34 9.26 -49.39
CA ALA A 116 52.99 10.50 -49.85
C ALA A 116 52.02 11.64 -50.14
N GLU A 117 50.80 11.31 -50.66
CA GLU A 117 49.73 12.29 -50.91
C GLU A 117 49.04 12.71 -49.57
N TYR A 118 48.82 11.75 -48.66
CA TYR A 118 48.36 12.07 -47.35
C TYR A 118 49.30 12.95 -46.55
N ASN A 119 50.59 12.71 -46.61
CA ASN A 119 51.64 13.55 -46.00
C ASN A 119 51.65 14.98 -46.57
N LYS A 120 51.47 15.16 -47.91
CA LYS A 120 51.32 16.50 -48.51
C LYS A 120 50.08 17.24 -47.91
N VAL A 121 48.96 16.57 -47.71
CA VAL A 121 47.75 17.19 -47.11
C VAL A 121 47.96 17.43 -45.61
N ASN A 122 48.65 16.54 -44.91
CA ASN A 122 49.03 16.77 -43.51
C ASN A 122 49.91 18.04 -43.38
N ALA A 123 50.91 18.19 -44.25
CA ALA A 123 51.75 19.40 -44.29
C ALA A 123 50.96 20.67 -44.62
N LEU A 124 49.89 20.53 -45.44
CA LEU A 124 48.98 21.64 -45.75
C LEU A 124 48.20 22.09 -44.55
N PHE A 125 47.66 21.11 -43.77
CA PHE A 125 46.97 21.40 -42.48
C PHE A 125 47.92 22.07 -41.50
N GLU A 126 49.15 21.58 -41.35
CA GLU A 126 50.18 22.18 -40.48
C GLU A 126 50.46 23.64 -40.86
N ARG A 127 50.55 23.93 -42.12
CA ARG A 127 50.75 25.33 -42.65
C ARG A 127 49.55 26.19 -42.32
N ALA A 128 48.30 25.69 -42.48
CA ALA A 128 47.11 26.42 -42.15
C ALA A 128 47.02 26.74 -40.65
N LEU A 129 47.44 25.79 -39.79
CA LEU A 129 47.42 25.92 -38.33
C LEU A 129 48.49 26.87 -37.77
N ILE A 130 49.52 27.24 -38.53
CA ILE A 130 50.49 28.26 -38.11
C ILE A 130 49.78 29.62 -37.82
N LEU A 131 48.80 29.98 -38.65
CA LEU A 131 48.12 31.24 -38.57
C LEU A 131 46.68 31.11 -38.03
N LEU A 132 46.06 29.95 -38.21
CA LEU A 132 44.64 29.68 -37.83
C LEU A 132 44.53 28.70 -36.65
N ASN A 133 45.51 28.70 -35.76
CA ASN A 133 45.59 27.77 -34.60
C ASN A 133 44.41 27.91 -33.62
N LYS A 134 43.74 29.05 -33.57
CA LYS A 134 42.59 29.29 -32.69
C LYS A 134 41.21 28.94 -33.34
N MET A 135 41.23 28.41 -34.56
CA MET A 135 40.02 28.04 -35.31
C MET A 135 39.67 26.55 -35.08
N PRO A 136 38.64 26.22 -34.27
CA PRO A 136 38.31 24.84 -33.88
C PRO A 136 37.93 23.99 -35.09
N ARG A 137 37.25 24.55 -36.09
CA ARG A 137 36.81 23.80 -37.28
C ARG A 137 37.97 23.24 -38.12
N ILE A 138 39.11 23.95 -38.18
CA ILE A 138 40.29 23.45 -38.91
C ILE A 138 40.93 22.28 -38.17
N TRP A 139 40.96 22.38 -36.81
CA TRP A 139 41.42 21.27 -35.99
C TRP A 139 40.50 20.06 -36.15
N GLU A 140 39.18 20.23 -36.11
CA GLU A 140 38.21 19.14 -36.33
C GLU A 140 38.45 18.44 -37.69
N MET A 141 38.63 19.20 -38.79
CA MET A 141 38.89 18.66 -40.10
C MET A 141 40.22 17.90 -40.15
N TYR A 142 41.24 18.46 -39.52
CA TYR A 142 42.56 17.83 -39.50
C TYR A 142 42.56 16.54 -38.69
N LEU A 143 41.97 16.58 -37.50
CA LEU A 143 41.88 15.42 -36.63
C LEU A 143 41.02 14.30 -37.25
N THR A 144 39.89 14.64 -37.87
CA THR A 144 39.06 13.66 -38.60
C THR A 144 39.82 13.02 -39.74
N PHE A 145 40.67 13.82 -40.45
CA PHE A 145 41.53 13.31 -41.54
C PHE A 145 42.67 12.42 -41.00
N LEU A 146 43.29 12.77 -39.85
CA LEU A 146 44.31 11.95 -39.20
C LEU A 146 43.78 10.65 -38.64
N CYS A 147 42.51 10.63 -38.10
CA CYS A 147 41.90 9.40 -37.60
C CYS A 147 41.70 8.35 -38.69
N GLN A 148 41.66 8.74 -39.96
CA GLN A 148 41.57 7.80 -41.09
C GLN A 148 42.94 7.19 -41.46
N GLN A 149 44.03 7.66 -40.86
CA GLN A 149 45.40 7.23 -41.16
C GLN A 149 45.96 6.34 -40.04
N PRO A 150 46.80 5.36 -40.31
CA PRO A 150 47.38 4.47 -39.30
C PRO A 150 48.54 5.13 -38.50
N LEU A 151 48.40 6.41 -38.16
CA LEU A 151 49.43 7.21 -37.51
C LEU A 151 49.10 7.55 -36.07
N VAL A 152 48.92 6.55 -35.22
CA VAL A 152 48.42 6.68 -33.83
C VAL A 152 49.18 7.72 -33.00
N THR A 153 50.52 7.69 -33.04
CA THR A 153 51.37 8.60 -32.26
C THR A 153 51.24 10.06 -32.74
N GLN A 154 51.23 10.27 -34.06
CA GLN A 154 51.09 11.60 -34.65
C GLN A 154 49.68 12.17 -34.34
N THR A 155 48.65 11.37 -34.53
CA THR A 155 47.29 11.75 -34.27
C THR A 155 47.08 12.13 -32.79
N ARG A 156 47.61 11.34 -31.86
CA ARG A 156 47.58 11.65 -30.44
C ARG A 156 48.25 12.99 -30.11
N ARG A 157 49.49 13.19 -30.63
CA ARG A 157 50.21 14.44 -30.41
C ARG A 157 49.47 15.65 -31.01
N THR A 158 48.79 15.46 -32.12
CA THR A 158 48.01 16.52 -32.76
C THR A 158 46.75 16.85 -31.95
N PHE A 159 46.07 15.85 -31.39
CA PHE A 159 44.97 16.08 -30.43
C PHE A 159 45.45 16.87 -29.22
N ASP A 160 46.58 16.50 -28.64
CA ASP A 160 47.17 17.20 -27.49
C ASP A 160 47.55 18.65 -27.83
N ARG A 161 48.01 18.92 -29.07
CA ARG A 161 48.26 20.28 -29.56
C ARG A 161 46.97 21.08 -29.73
N ALA A 162 45.93 20.45 -30.27
CA ALA A 162 44.63 21.09 -30.44
C ALA A 162 44.05 21.53 -29.12
N LEU A 163 44.08 20.66 -28.07
CA LEU A 163 43.65 20.97 -26.73
C LEU A 163 44.46 22.11 -26.07
N ARG A 164 45.74 22.22 -26.35
CA ARG A 164 46.58 23.34 -25.86
C ARG A 164 46.31 24.65 -26.58
N ALA A 165 46.00 24.60 -27.89
CA ALA A 165 45.82 25.78 -28.74
C ALA A 165 44.43 26.41 -28.59
N LEU A 166 43.41 25.62 -28.29
CA LEU A 166 42.01 26.04 -28.18
C LEU A 166 41.65 26.39 -26.74
N PRO A 167 40.70 27.33 -26.53
CA PRO A 167 40.15 27.61 -25.18
C PRO A 167 39.34 26.42 -24.69
N THR A 168 39.23 26.29 -23.37
CA THR A 168 38.49 25.21 -22.67
C THR A 168 37.06 25.02 -23.13
N THR A 169 36.38 26.12 -23.47
CA THR A 169 35.00 26.11 -23.99
C THR A 169 34.84 25.37 -25.33
N GLN A 170 35.94 25.14 -26.06
CA GLN A 170 35.94 24.43 -27.36
C GLN A 170 36.53 23.02 -27.25
N HIS A 171 36.94 22.59 -26.06
CA HIS A 171 37.55 21.27 -25.85
C HIS A 171 36.56 20.15 -26.11
N ASP A 172 35.25 20.32 -25.81
CA ASP A 172 34.26 19.30 -26.05
C ASP A 172 34.15 18.85 -27.49
N ARG A 173 34.36 19.78 -28.43
CA ARG A 173 34.39 19.45 -29.86
C ARG A 173 35.55 18.51 -30.22
N ILE A 174 36.69 18.74 -29.59
CA ILE A 174 37.88 17.91 -29.81
C ILE A 174 37.72 16.57 -29.13
N TRP A 175 37.18 16.54 -27.90
CA TRP A 175 36.93 15.30 -27.14
C TRP A 175 35.91 14.38 -27.80
N LYS A 176 34.91 14.93 -28.53
CA LYS A 176 33.99 14.13 -29.35
C LYS A 176 34.66 13.26 -30.40
N LEU A 177 35.79 13.72 -30.93
CA LEU A 177 36.61 12.96 -31.90
C LEU A 177 37.70 12.15 -31.21
N TYR A 178 38.24 12.65 -30.08
CA TYR A 178 39.37 12.03 -29.40
C TYR A 178 38.95 10.72 -28.67
N ARG A 179 37.75 10.64 -28.11
CA ARG A 179 37.23 9.43 -27.46
C ARG A 179 37.13 8.23 -28.44
N PRO A 180 36.42 8.32 -29.58
CA PRO A 180 36.35 7.23 -30.55
C PRO A 180 37.74 6.81 -31.05
N PHE A 181 38.63 7.78 -31.26
CA PHE A 181 40.02 7.48 -31.63
C PHE A 181 40.75 6.74 -30.50
N ALA A 182 40.56 7.11 -29.24
CA ALA A 182 41.16 6.43 -28.11
C ALA A 182 40.70 4.97 -28.04
N ASN A 183 39.40 4.72 -28.21
CA ASN A 183 38.84 3.37 -28.22
C ASN A 183 39.39 2.54 -29.40
N SER A 184 39.49 3.12 -30.59
CA SER A 184 40.06 2.42 -31.75
C SER A 184 41.59 2.15 -31.64
N ALA A 185 42.31 3.01 -30.94
CA ALA A 185 43.76 2.85 -30.73
C ALA A 185 44.07 1.80 -29.66
N GLY A 186 43.20 1.64 -28.68
CA GLY A 186 43.28 0.63 -27.63
C GLY A 186 44.52 0.74 -26.71
N GLY A 187 44.65 -0.24 -25.85
CA GLY A 187 45.80 -0.45 -24.98
C GLY A 187 46.07 0.69 -23.99
N GLU A 188 47.31 0.85 -23.57
CA GLU A 188 47.71 1.86 -22.58
C GLU A 188 47.47 3.31 -23.07
N THR A 189 47.42 3.50 -24.39
CA THR A 189 47.16 4.81 -24.99
C THR A 189 45.73 5.25 -24.71
N ALA A 190 44.73 4.35 -24.85
CA ALA A 190 43.34 4.60 -24.55
C ALA A 190 43.15 4.96 -23.07
N VAL A 191 43.72 4.16 -22.18
CA VAL A 191 43.64 4.37 -20.73
C VAL A 191 44.20 5.75 -20.32
N ARG A 192 45.36 6.15 -20.87
CA ARG A 192 45.94 7.46 -20.56
C ARG A 192 45.12 8.63 -21.08
N ILE A 193 44.51 8.49 -22.24
CA ILE A 193 43.63 9.51 -22.80
C ILE A 193 42.36 9.65 -21.95
N TRP A 194 41.72 8.53 -21.63
CA TRP A 194 40.52 8.50 -20.81
C TRP A 194 40.77 9.01 -19.38
N ARG A 195 41.89 8.66 -18.75
CA ARG A 195 42.26 9.17 -17.42
C ARG A 195 42.35 10.71 -17.39
N ARG A 196 42.82 11.33 -18.48
CA ARG A 196 42.84 12.80 -18.62
C ARG A 196 41.45 13.36 -18.87
N TYR A 197 40.61 12.64 -19.65
CA TYR A 197 39.26 13.05 -19.94
C TYR A 197 38.40 13.05 -18.67
N MET A 198 38.55 12.07 -17.81
CA MET A 198 37.85 11.96 -16.53
C MET A 198 38.12 13.12 -15.57
N GLN A 199 39.30 13.77 -15.66
CA GLN A 199 39.56 14.97 -14.84
C GLN A 199 38.67 16.15 -15.21
N LEU A 200 38.18 16.22 -16.43
CA LEU A 200 37.33 17.28 -16.94
C LEU A 200 35.85 16.93 -16.91
N HIS A 201 35.51 15.68 -17.19
CA HIS A 201 34.18 15.16 -17.35
C HIS A 201 33.96 13.88 -16.56
N PRO A 202 33.77 13.98 -15.25
CA PRO A 202 33.57 12.80 -14.40
C PRO A 202 32.26 12.04 -14.71
N GLU A 203 31.33 12.63 -15.49
CA GLU A 203 30.08 12.02 -15.92
C GLU A 203 30.25 10.76 -16.79
N PHE A 204 31.40 10.60 -17.43
CA PHE A 204 31.75 9.46 -18.28
C PHE A 204 32.53 8.36 -17.55
N ALA A 205 32.41 8.30 -16.23
CA ALA A 205 33.14 7.32 -15.43
C ALA A 205 32.76 5.87 -15.78
N GLU A 206 31.51 5.63 -16.13
CA GLU A 206 30.99 4.31 -16.53
C GLU A 206 31.68 3.82 -17.79
N ASP A 207 31.71 4.65 -18.85
CA ASP A 207 32.42 4.34 -20.13
C ASP A 207 33.95 4.07 -19.90
N TYR A 208 34.54 4.78 -18.93
CA TYR A 208 35.94 4.59 -18.57
C TYR A 208 36.19 3.29 -17.82
N ILE A 209 35.31 2.93 -16.90
CA ILE A 209 35.39 1.68 -16.16
C ILE A 209 35.27 0.49 -17.11
N GLU A 210 34.29 0.54 -18.05
CA GLU A 210 34.13 -0.49 -19.08
C GLU A 210 35.40 -0.68 -19.89
N LEU A 211 36.03 0.40 -20.34
CA LEU A 211 37.30 0.37 -21.05
C LEU A 211 38.43 -0.24 -20.19
N LEU A 212 38.50 0.06 -18.90
CA LEU A 212 39.47 -0.53 -17.98
C LEU A 212 39.27 -2.04 -17.83
N VAL A 213 38.01 -2.50 -17.77
CA VAL A 213 37.66 -3.92 -17.71
C VAL A 213 38.08 -4.63 -19.00
N GLU A 214 37.80 -4.06 -20.19
CA GLU A 214 38.26 -4.60 -21.48
C GLU A 214 39.79 -4.76 -21.55
N HIS A 215 40.50 -3.78 -20.97
CA HIS A 215 41.97 -3.81 -20.92
C HIS A 215 42.56 -4.56 -19.72
N LYS A 216 41.70 -5.31 -18.96
CA LYS A 216 42.11 -6.16 -17.82
C LYS A 216 42.80 -5.38 -16.68
N LYS A 217 42.48 -4.08 -16.52
CA LYS A 217 42.98 -3.24 -15.43
C LYS A 217 41.96 -3.14 -14.27
N TYR A 218 41.68 -4.27 -13.70
CA TYR A 218 40.59 -4.42 -12.69
C TYR A 218 40.83 -3.57 -11.43
N THR A 219 42.08 -3.46 -10.96
CA THR A 219 42.45 -2.66 -9.79
C THR A 219 42.16 -1.17 -9.99
N GLU A 220 42.44 -0.63 -11.19
CA GLU A 220 42.09 0.77 -11.51
C GLU A 220 40.55 0.93 -11.66
N ALA A 221 39.87 -0.03 -12.27
CA ALA A 221 38.44 -0.01 -12.43
C ALA A 221 37.71 0.05 -11.06
N VAL A 222 38.14 -0.78 -10.11
CA VAL A 222 37.58 -0.77 -8.74
C VAL A 222 37.84 0.58 -8.05
N ARG A 223 39.01 1.17 -8.22
CA ARG A 223 39.29 2.51 -7.66
C ARG A 223 38.40 3.59 -8.25
N GLU A 224 38.08 3.53 -9.52
CA GLU A 224 37.17 4.49 -10.15
C GLU A 224 35.73 4.26 -9.68
N TYR A 225 35.26 3.00 -9.52
CA TYR A 225 33.97 2.71 -8.87
C TYR A 225 33.87 3.31 -7.46
N ILE A 226 34.94 3.15 -6.66
CA ILE A 226 34.97 3.72 -5.30
C ILE A 226 34.86 5.26 -5.34
N LYS A 227 35.52 5.91 -6.30
CA LYS A 227 35.42 7.38 -6.45
C LYS A 227 34.03 7.81 -6.85
N VAL A 228 33.39 7.09 -7.77
CA VAL A 228 32.02 7.34 -8.24
C VAL A 228 31.03 7.18 -7.09
N LEU A 229 31.12 6.09 -6.35
CA LEU A 229 30.23 5.77 -5.24
C LEU A 229 30.40 6.71 -4.03
N ASN A 230 31.58 7.30 -3.85
CA ASN A 230 31.83 8.29 -2.81
C ASN A 230 31.43 9.71 -3.23
N ASN A 231 31.08 9.94 -4.49
CA ASN A 231 30.65 11.26 -4.98
C ASN A 231 29.12 11.38 -4.96
N PRO A 232 28.51 12.10 -4.01
CA PRO A 232 27.05 12.21 -3.91
C PRO A 232 26.40 12.99 -5.05
N LYS A 233 27.21 13.72 -5.86
CA LYS A 233 26.74 14.50 -7.00
C LYS A 233 26.79 13.75 -8.33
N PHE A 234 27.33 12.55 -8.32
CA PHE A 234 27.42 11.74 -9.53
C PHE A 234 26.03 11.27 -9.95
N LYS A 235 25.71 11.43 -11.21
CA LYS A 235 24.50 10.91 -11.85
C LYS A 235 24.91 9.99 -12.97
N SER A 236 24.48 8.73 -12.89
CA SER A 236 24.70 7.76 -13.97
C SER A 236 24.04 8.23 -15.26
N ARG A 237 24.73 8.05 -16.38
CA ARG A 237 24.20 8.33 -17.74
C ARG A 237 23.22 7.24 -18.19
N GLU A 238 23.40 6.03 -17.69
CA GLU A 238 22.56 4.86 -17.96
C GLU A 238 21.42 4.73 -16.95
N ALA A 239 21.17 5.79 -16.18
CA ALA A 239 20.16 5.82 -15.11
C ALA A 239 20.32 4.71 -14.05
N LYS A 240 21.53 4.16 -13.87
CA LYS A 240 21.83 3.16 -12.87
C LYS A 240 21.73 3.74 -11.46
N GLY A 241 21.07 3.00 -10.56
CA GLY A 241 21.00 3.37 -9.15
C GLY A 241 22.34 3.15 -8.41
N PRO A 242 22.54 3.81 -7.25
CA PRO A 242 23.76 3.64 -6.47
C PRO A 242 24.01 2.19 -6.05
N PHE A 243 22.96 1.44 -5.73
CA PHE A 243 23.04 0.03 -5.37
C PHE A 243 23.50 -0.83 -6.58
N GLN A 244 22.99 -0.56 -7.77
CA GLN A 244 23.37 -1.28 -8.97
C GLN A 244 24.87 -1.10 -9.30
N LEU A 245 25.37 0.12 -9.15
CA LEU A 245 26.82 0.38 -9.30
C LEU A 245 27.68 -0.36 -8.24
N TRP A 246 27.13 -0.51 -7.02
CA TRP A 246 27.76 -1.34 -5.97
C TRP A 246 27.77 -2.81 -6.36
N THR A 247 26.69 -3.31 -6.91
CA THR A 247 26.57 -4.72 -7.35
C THR A 247 27.54 -5.01 -8.49
N GLU A 248 27.61 -4.14 -9.52
CA GLU A 248 28.55 -4.27 -10.63
C GLU A 248 30.01 -4.24 -10.15
N MET A 249 30.35 -3.35 -9.22
CA MET A 249 31.67 -3.31 -8.61
C MET A 249 31.99 -4.60 -7.86
N LEU A 250 31.03 -5.12 -7.09
CA LEU A 250 31.19 -6.34 -6.31
C LEU A 250 31.35 -7.56 -7.21
N GLU A 251 30.56 -7.69 -8.27
CA GLU A 251 30.67 -8.72 -9.28
C GLU A 251 32.04 -8.70 -9.94
N LEU A 252 32.55 -7.51 -10.33
CA LEU A 252 33.86 -7.36 -10.89
C LEU A 252 34.97 -7.85 -9.92
N ILE A 253 34.85 -7.57 -8.63
CA ILE A 253 35.77 -8.03 -7.58
C ILE A 253 35.71 -9.54 -7.40
N ILE A 254 34.51 -10.11 -7.44
CA ILE A 254 34.28 -11.56 -7.27
C ILE A 254 34.89 -12.32 -8.44
N ASP A 255 34.60 -11.93 -9.69
CA ASP A 255 35.04 -12.62 -10.89
C ASP A 255 36.55 -12.57 -11.04
N HIS A 256 37.17 -11.53 -10.53
CA HIS A 256 38.59 -11.28 -10.67
C HIS A 256 39.30 -11.18 -9.32
N ALA A 257 38.84 -11.89 -8.30
CA ALA A 257 39.34 -11.83 -6.93
C ALA A 257 40.88 -12.01 -6.82
N ARG A 258 41.46 -12.89 -7.63
CA ARG A 258 42.90 -13.15 -7.63
C ARG A 258 43.72 -12.14 -8.44
N LYS A 259 43.11 -11.30 -9.29
CA LYS A 259 43.74 -10.33 -10.15
C LYS A 259 43.66 -8.91 -9.60
N VAL A 260 42.74 -8.66 -8.72
CA VAL A 260 42.60 -7.37 -8.02
C VAL A 260 43.61 -7.36 -6.87
N GLU A 261 44.58 -6.46 -6.97
CA GLU A 261 45.55 -6.26 -5.88
C GLU A 261 44.88 -5.57 -4.70
N THR A 262 44.69 -6.32 -3.64
CA THR A 262 44.14 -5.83 -2.36
C THR A 262 45.27 -5.61 -1.37
N GLY A 263 45.27 -4.48 -0.67
CA GLY A 263 46.29 -4.20 0.35
C GLY A 263 46.33 -2.73 0.74
N VAL A 264 47.21 -2.45 1.70
CA VAL A 264 47.41 -1.09 2.24
C VAL A 264 48.00 -0.16 1.18
N GLU A 265 48.87 -0.66 0.30
CA GLU A 265 49.47 0.13 -0.78
C GLU A 265 48.45 0.51 -1.86
N THR A 266 47.52 -0.35 -2.16
CA THR A 266 46.50 -0.11 -3.16
C THR A 266 45.30 0.67 -2.62
N GLY A 267 45.14 0.68 -1.32
CA GLY A 267 44.00 1.35 -0.63
C GLY A 267 42.66 0.64 -0.84
N ILE A 268 42.66 -0.60 -1.35
CA ILE A 268 41.45 -1.40 -1.59
C ILE A 268 41.39 -2.47 -0.51
N ASP A 269 40.44 -2.27 0.43
CA ASP A 269 40.05 -3.25 1.44
C ASP A 269 38.60 -3.67 1.13
N VAL A 270 38.46 -4.85 0.52
CA VAL A 270 37.18 -5.36 0.05
C VAL A 270 36.20 -5.52 1.22
N GLU A 271 36.67 -6.02 2.37
CA GLU A 271 35.82 -6.19 3.52
C GLU A 271 35.25 -4.87 4.05
N ARG A 272 36.08 -3.83 4.17
CA ARG A 272 35.63 -2.50 4.58
C ARG A 272 34.67 -1.85 3.58
N ILE A 273 34.95 -2.05 2.29
CA ILE A 273 34.08 -1.53 1.24
C ILE A 273 32.71 -2.18 1.36
N VAL A 274 32.63 -3.51 1.40
CA VAL A 274 31.35 -4.22 1.48
C VAL A 274 30.63 -3.92 2.79
N LYS A 275 31.32 -3.87 3.93
CA LYS A 275 30.72 -3.49 5.22
C LYS A 275 30.16 -2.05 5.20
N SER A 276 30.83 -1.14 4.50
CA SER A 276 30.26 0.21 4.27
C SER A 276 29.02 0.19 3.38
N GLY A 277 28.95 -0.71 2.40
CA GLY A 277 27.75 -0.96 1.58
C GLY A 277 26.59 -1.51 2.41
N ILE A 278 26.83 -2.49 3.27
CA ILE A 278 25.85 -3.09 4.19
C ILE A 278 25.23 -2.02 5.11
N SER A 279 26.03 -1.03 5.54
CA SER A 279 25.52 0.06 6.36
C SER A 279 24.69 1.07 5.56
N ARG A 280 25.02 1.28 4.26
CA ARG A 280 24.32 2.22 3.38
C ARG A 280 23.00 1.66 2.83
N PHE A 281 22.95 0.36 2.57
CA PHE A 281 21.82 -0.34 1.94
C PHE A 281 21.25 -1.41 2.88
N PRO A 282 20.49 -1.02 3.91
CA PRO A 282 19.95 -1.96 4.89
C PRO A 282 18.99 -2.98 4.30
N ASP A 283 18.30 -2.63 3.20
CA ASP A 283 17.30 -3.47 2.55
C ASP A 283 17.90 -4.56 1.64
N GLN A 284 19.19 -4.47 1.33
CA GLN A 284 19.90 -5.37 0.39
C GLN A 284 21.12 -6.04 1.04
N ARG A 285 21.11 -6.17 2.35
CA ARG A 285 22.21 -6.77 3.11
C ARG A 285 22.54 -8.18 2.66
N GLY A 286 21.52 -8.98 2.32
CA GLY A 286 21.68 -10.35 1.89
C GLY A 286 22.60 -10.49 0.69
N ILE A 287 22.38 -9.71 -0.36
CA ILE A 287 23.19 -9.74 -1.59
C ILE A 287 24.63 -9.36 -1.31
N LEU A 288 24.87 -8.37 -0.45
CA LEU A 288 26.22 -7.91 -0.12
C LEU A 288 27.01 -8.94 0.72
N TYR A 289 26.36 -9.61 1.68
CA TYR A 289 26.99 -10.69 2.43
C TYR A 289 27.31 -11.89 1.54
N ILE A 290 26.40 -12.28 0.65
CA ILE A 290 26.63 -13.35 -0.34
C ILE A 290 27.79 -12.98 -1.26
N GLY A 291 27.85 -11.74 -1.73
CA GLY A 291 28.96 -11.27 -2.56
C GLY A 291 30.30 -11.34 -1.86
N LEU A 292 30.37 -10.93 -0.58
CA LEU A 292 31.60 -10.99 0.20
C LEU A 292 32.01 -12.46 0.46
N SER A 293 31.08 -13.33 0.76
CA SER A 293 31.35 -14.76 0.96
C SER A 293 31.85 -15.41 -0.33
N ARG A 294 31.24 -15.14 -1.48
CA ARG A 294 31.72 -15.61 -2.80
C ARG A 294 33.12 -15.11 -3.12
N TYR A 295 33.44 -13.86 -2.75
CA TYR A 295 34.80 -13.34 -2.90
C TYR A 295 35.82 -14.19 -2.13
N TYR A 296 35.53 -14.53 -0.84
CA TYR A 296 36.43 -15.36 -0.04
C TYR A 296 36.52 -16.82 -0.55
N ILE A 297 35.42 -17.38 -1.04
CA ILE A 297 35.39 -18.70 -1.68
C ILE A 297 36.31 -18.72 -2.91
N ASN A 298 36.25 -17.69 -3.78
CA ASN A 298 37.09 -17.58 -4.96
C ASN A 298 38.58 -17.38 -4.63
N LEU A 299 38.90 -16.81 -3.46
CA LEU A 299 40.25 -16.75 -2.91
C LEU A 299 40.72 -18.07 -2.30
N GLY A 300 39.82 -18.99 -1.98
CA GLY A 300 40.08 -20.22 -1.24
C GLY A 300 40.16 -20.07 0.26
N ALA A 301 39.68 -18.96 0.81
CA ALA A 301 39.63 -18.67 2.25
C ALA A 301 38.28 -19.09 2.84
N TYR A 302 38.01 -20.39 2.86
CA TYR A 302 36.69 -20.94 3.23
C TYR A 302 36.25 -20.61 4.67
N GLU A 303 37.19 -20.60 5.62
CA GLU A 303 36.87 -20.27 7.02
C GLU A 303 36.36 -18.81 7.15
N ARG A 304 37.00 -17.87 6.45
CA ARG A 304 36.51 -16.49 6.42
C ARG A 304 35.15 -16.34 5.71
N ALA A 305 34.90 -17.16 4.69
CA ALA A 305 33.60 -17.18 4.03
C ALA A 305 32.51 -17.62 5.01
N ARG A 306 32.80 -18.64 5.84
CA ARG A 306 31.89 -19.09 6.91
C ARG A 306 31.64 -18.01 7.94
N ASP A 307 32.69 -17.33 8.42
CA ASP A 307 32.54 -16.22 9.37
C ASP A 307 31.60 -15.12 8.82
N VAL A 308 31.72 -14.81 7.54
CA VAL A 308 30.87 -13.81 6.87
C VAL A 308 29.43 -14.31 6.74
N PHE A 309 29.21 -15.59 6.41
CA PHE A 309 27.88 -16.17 6.37
C PHE A 309 27.22 -16.16 7.75
N GLU A 310 27.93 -16.56 8.80
CA GLU A 310 27.44 -16.53 10.18
C GLU A 310 27.16 -15.08 10.65
N GLU A 311 28.02 -14.13 10.33
CA GLU A 311 27.78 -12.69 10.56
C GLU A 311 26.51 -12.23 9.82
N GLY A 312 26.34 -12.62 8.56
CA GLY A 312 25.16 -12.33 7.76
C GLY A 312 23.88 -12.86 8.39
N ILE A 313 23.82 -14.14 8.70
CA ILE A 313 22.66 -14.79 9.31
C ILE A 313 22.26 -14.12 10.64
N THR A 314 23.25 -13.71 11.45
CA THR A 314 23.03 -13.10 12.76
C THR A 314 22.61 -11.62 12.69
N THR A 315 22.93 -10.91 11.61
CA THR A 315 22.67 -9.46 11.49
C THR A 315 21.50 -9.08 10.61
N VAL A 316 21.01 -10.00 9.76
CA VAL A 316 19.92 -9.73 8.82
C VAL A 316 18.59 -9.55 9.54
N MET A 317 17.76 -8.62 9.03
CA MET A 317 16.47 -8.31 9.59
C MET A 317 15.30 -8.88 8.78
N THR A 318 15.51 -9.30 7.54
CA THR A 318 14.43 -9.80 6.67
C THR A 318 14.56 -11.31 6.46
N VAL A 319 13.43 -12.00 6.41
CA VAL A 319 13.37 -13.44 6.12
C VAL A 319 13.91 -13.75 4.73
N ARG A 320 13.65 -12.87 3.76
CA ARG A 320 14.15 -13.01 2.40
C ARG A 320 15.66 -13.03 2.35
N ASP A 321 16.32 -12.04 2.98
CA ASP A 321 17.78 -11.97 3.00
C ASP A 321 18.37 -13.14 3.76
N PHE A 322 17.73 -13.55 4.86
CA PHE A 322 18.13 -14.75 5.61
C PHE A 322 18.10 -15.98 4.72
N SER A 323 16.98 -16.25 4.02
CA SER A 323 16.85 -17.43 3.16
C SER A 323 17.93 -17.42 2.06
N MET A 324 18.15 -16.26 1.41
CA MET A 324 19.17 -16.13 0.38
C MET A 324 20.58 -16.45 0.90
N ILE A 325 20.95 -15.92 2.08
CA ILE A 325 22.26 -16.18 2.69
C ILE A 325 22.38 -17.63 3.12
N PHE A 326 21.35 -18.15 3.78
CA PHE A 326 21.35 -19.52 4.30
C PHE A 326 21.42 -20.55 3.17
N ASP A 327 20.62 -20.38 2.13
CA ASP A 327 20.59 -21.29 0.98
C ASP A 327 21.95 -21.27 0.24
N THR A 328 22.53 -20.07 0.04
CA THR A 328 23.88 -19.96 -0.55
C THR A 328 24.96 -20.56 0.36
N TYR A 329 24.82 -20.44 1.67
CA TYR A 329 25.76 -21.06 2.64
C TYR A 329 25.65 -22.58 2.59
N ALA A 330 24.44 -23.12 2.57
CA ALA A 330 24.20 -24.56 2.46
C ALA A 330 24.76 -25.12 1.15
N GLU A 331 24.51 -24.44 0.00
CA GLU A 331 25.07 -24.78 -1.30
C GLU A 331 26.61 -24.80 -1.30
N ALA A 332 27.21 -23.79 -0.64
CA ALA A 332 28.67 -23.70 -0.55
C ALA A 332 29.27 -24.84 0.30
N GLU A 333 28.67 -25.20 1.42
CA GLU A 333 29.11 -26.32 2.25
C GLU A 333 28.90 -27.68 1.55
N GLU A 334 27.74 -27.86 0.90
CA GLU A 334 27.45 -29.04 0.10
C GLU A 334 28.47 -29.23 -1.02
N ALA A 335 28.81 -28.15 -1.75
CA ALA A 335 29.82 -28.17 -2.80
C ALA A 335 31.22 -28.52 -2.24
N LEU A 336 31.57 -27.99 -1.07
CA LEU A 336 32.86 -28.32 -0.41
C LEU A 336 32.91 -29.77 0.04
N ILE A 337 31.84 -30.29 0.62
CA ILE A 337 31.73 -31.69 1.01
C ILE A 337 31.85 -32.60 -0.22
N SER A 338 31.12 -32.28 -1.30
CA SER A 338 31.21 -33.02 -2.56
C SER A 338 32.64 -33.07 -3.11
N LEU A 339 33.34 -31.91 -3.15
CA LEU A 339 34.74 -31.86 -3.57
C LEU A 339 35.67 -32.69 -2.68
N LYS A 340 35.44 -32.68 -1.37
CA LYS A 340 36.22 -33.51 -0.43
C LYS A 340 35.91 -34.98 -0.59
N MET A 341 34.66 -35.37 -0.81
CA MET A 341 34.27 -36.76 -1.12
C MET A 341 34.91 -37.26 -2.41
N ASP A 342 34.89 -36.47 -3.48
CA ASP A 342 35.55 -36.82 -4.75
C ASP A 342 37.07 -36.96 -4.58
N ALA A 343 37.66 -36.07 -3.80
CA ALA A 343 39.09 -36.14 -3.46
C ALA A 343 39.41 -37.38 -2.60
N ALA A 344 38.54 -37.78 -1.65
CA ALA A 344 38.68 -38.99 -0.87
C ALA A 344 38.53 -40.26 -1.75
N ALA A 345 37.54 -40.28 -2.63
CA ALA A 345 37.34 -41.39 -3.57
C ALA A 345 38.53 -41.54 -4.54
N THR A 346 39.09 -40.45 -5.04
CA THR A 346 40.30 -40.53 -5.91
C THR A 346 41.55 -41.00 -5.17
N ARG A 347 41.70 -40.69 -3.87
CA ARG A 347 42.79 -41.15 -2.99
C ARG A 347 42.62 -42.62 -2.67
N SER A 348 41.44 -43.04 -2.27
CA SER A 348 41.07 -44.43 -2.02
C SER A 348 41.39 -45.33 -3.25
N ALA A 349 41.01 -44.84 -4.48
CA ALA A 349 41.35 -45.53 -5.71
C ALA A 349 42.85 -45.68 -5.99
N LYS A 350 43.68 -44.80 -5.40
CA LYS A 350 45.14 -44.82 -5.45
C LYS A 350 45.78 -45.61 -4.29
N GLY A 351 44.97 -46.16 -3.36
CA GLY A 351 45.47 -46.94 -2.23
C GLY A 351 46.13 -46.10 -1.11
N VAL A 352 45.92 -44.80 -1.08
CA VAL A 352 46.44 -43.87 -0.06
C VAL A 352 45.33 -43.61 0.96
N ASN A 353 45.43 -44.19 2.16
CA ASN A 353 44.58 -43.89 3.28
C ASN A 353 45.16 -42.73 4.10
N ASP A 354 44.54 -41.61 4.05
CA ASP A 354 44.88 -40.38 4.78
C ASP A 354 43.78 -40.12 5.84
N VAL A 355 44.08 -40.55 7.09
CA VAL A 355 43.14 -40.47 8.21
C VAL A 355 42.74 -39.02 8.54
N ASP A 356 43.68 -38.06 8.36
CA ASP A 356 43.43 -36.66 8.65
C ASP A 356 42.40 -36.05 7.65
N SER A 357 42.43 -36.51 6.41
CA SER A 357 41.51 -36.08 5.39
C SER A 357 40.10 -36.68 5.54
N ASP A 358 39.99 -37.94 6.03
CA ASP A 358 38.70 -38.55 6.31
C ASP A 358 38.07 -37.87 7.55
N LEU A 359 38.84 -37.54 8.56
CA LEU A 359 38.39 -36.77 9.72
C LEU A 359 37.90 -35.35 9.32
N ASP A 360 38.60 -34.71 8.37
CA ASP A 360 38.20 -33.38 7.88
C ASP A 360 36.88 -33.45 7.07
N LEU A 361 36.64 -34.54 6.36
CA LEU A 361 35.37 -34.80 5.69
C LEU A 361 34.23 -34.99 6.71
N ASP A 362 34.45 -35.88 7.73
CA ASP A 362 33.47 -36.14 8.77
C ASP A 362 33.13 -34.87 9.56
N THR A 363 34.14 -34.04 9.89
CA THR A 363 33.88 -32.75 10.55
C THR A 363 33.09 -31.77 9.68
N SER A 364 33.28 -31.81 8.36
CA SER A 364 32.50 -30.98 7.43
C SER A 364 31.03 -31.45 7.36
N MET A 365 30.81 -32.76 7.34
CA MET A 365 29.45 -33.32 7.36
C MET A 365 28.71 -32.97 8.66
N LEU A 366 29.36 -33.13 9.82
CA LEU A 366 28.79 -32.75 11.11
C LEU A 366 28.46 -31.25 11.20
N ARG A 367 29.29 -30.38 10.63
CA ARG A 367 29.03 -28.93 10.53
C ARG A 367 27.79 -28.65 9.69
N PHE A 368 27.66 -29.31 8.57
CA PHE A 368 26.50 -29.15 7.68
C PHE A 368 25.21 -29.63 8.37
N GLU A 369 25.23 -30.79 9.01
CA GLU A 369 24.10 -31.30 9.81
C GLU A 369 23.72 -30.29 10.90
N SER A 370 24.68 -29.79 11.66
CA SER A 370 24.42 -28.79 12.70
C SER A 370 23.90 -27.48 12.16
N LEU A 371 24.29 -27.08 10.95
CA LEU A 371 23.75 -25.90 10.26
C LEU A 371 22.27 -26.10 9.90
N MET A 372 21.93 -27.27 9.37
CA MET A 372 20.55 -27.60 8.99
C MET A 372 19.64 -27.70 10.23
N ASP A 373 20.11 -28.30 11.30
CA ASP A 373 19.38 -28.40 12.57
C ASP A 373 19.10 -27.03 13.21
N ARG A 374 20.02 -26.09 13.05
CA ARG A 374 19.85 -24.71 13.54
C ARG A 374 18.90 -23.87 12.68
N ARG A 375 18.58 -24.28 11.44
CA ARG A 375 17.78 -23.49 10.50
C ARG A 375 16.46 -22.96 11.08
N PRO A 376 15.62 -23.78 11.76
CA PRO A 376 14.36 -23.31 12.34
C PRO A 376 14.57 -22.23 13.41
N PHE A 377 15.60 -22.41 14.24
CA PHE A 377 15.95 -21.45 15.30
C PHE A 377 16.44 -20.14 14.72
N LEU A 378 17.30 -20.17 13.71
CA LEU A 378 17.85 -19.00 13.04
C LEU A 378 16.75 -18.21 12.32
N LEU A 379 15.82 -18.90 11.68
CA LEU A 379 14.66 -18.27 11.05
C LEU A 379 13.78 -17.58 12.09
N ASN A 380 13.52 -18.24 13.20
CA ASN A 380 12.76 -17.66 14.30
C ASN A 380 13.48 -16.44 14.89
N ASP A 381 14.81 -16.48 15.01
CA ASP A 381 15.64 -15.35 15.47
C ASP A 381 15.50 -14.12 14.56
N VAL A 382 15.40 -14.31 13.24
CA VAL A 382 15.16 -13.21 12.30
C VAL A 382 13.79 -12.58 12.54
N LEU A 383 12.75 -13.38 12.72
CA LEU A 383 11.39 -12.92 12.98
C LEU A 383 11.29 -12.17 14.31
N LEU A 384 11.99 -12.65 15.34
CA LEU A 384 12.06 -11.99 16.64
C LEU A 384 12.89 -10.69 16.61
N ARG A 385 13.92 -10.60 15.75
CA ARG A 385 14.65 -9.35 15.52
C ARG A 385 13.79 -8.30 14.80
N GLN A 386 12.93 -8.73 13.87
CA GLN A 386 11.98 -7.82 13.20
C GLN A 386 10.98 -7.25 14.20
N ASN A 387 10.38 -8.11 14.98
CA ASN A 387 9.41 -7.73 15.99
C ASN A 387 9.56 -8.54 17.28
N PRO A 388 10.33 -8.06 18.25
CA PRO A 388 10.54 -8.74 19.52
C PRO A 388 9.26 -8.86 20.35
N SER A 389 8.22 -8.10 20.01
CA SER A 389 6.93 -8.14 20.70
C SER A 389 5.91 -9.11 20.06
N ASN A 390 6.31 -9.95 19.12
CA ASN A 390 5.46 -10.97 18.50
C ASN A 390 5.40 -12.23 19.37
N VAL A 391 4.29 -12.41 20.06
CA VAL A 391 4.06 -13.54 20.99
C VAL A 391 4.08 -14.88 20.27
N ASN A 392 3.49 -14.97 19.09
CA ASN A 392 3.38 -16.21 18.32
C ASN A 392 4.76 -16.79 17.94
N GLU A 393 5.72 -15.92 17.64
CA GLU A 393 7.07 -16.39 17.30
C GLU A 393 7.83 -16.90 18.52
N TRP A 394 7.57 -16.32 19.70
CA TRP A 394 8.12 -16.85 20.96
C TRP A 394 7.53 -18.22 21.30
N GLU A 395 6.25 -18.44 21.06
CA GLU A 395 5.62 -19.75 21.27
C GLU A 395 6.16 -20.81 20.29
N LYS A 396 6.38 -20.44 19.03
CA LYS A 396 7.05 -21.31 18.06
C LYS A 396 8.46 -21.70 18.54
N ARG A 397 9.20 -20.73 19.10
CA ARG A 397 10.53 -21.00 19.66
C ARG A 397 10.48 -22.00 20.82
N VAL A 398 9.50 -21.86 21.69
CA VAL A 398 9.27 -22.82 22.77
C VAL A 398 8.99 -24.23 22.20
N ALA A 399 8.15 -24.31 21.16
CA ALA A 399 7.83 -25.57 20.51
C ALA A 399 9.05 -26.23 19.83
N LEU A 400 9.98 -25.43 19.29
CA LEU A 400 11.21 -25.93 18.68
C LEU A 400 12.15 -26.61 19.66
N TRP A 401 12.12 -26.26 20.96
CA TRP A 401 12.98 -26.88 21.99
C TRP A 401 12.53 -28.28 22.41
N GLY A 402 11.30 -28.70 22.05
CA GLY A 402 10.75 -30.02 22.38
C GLY A 402 10.80 -30.29 23.89
N ASP A 403 11.63 -31.27 24.30
CA ASP A 403 11.73 -31.69 25.71
C ASP A 403 12.86 -31.00 26.52
N ASN A 404 13.54 -30.03 25.93
CA ASN A 404 14.67 -29.35 26.61
C ASN A 404 14.18 -28.31 27.63
N LYS A 405 13.89 -28.78 28.84
CA LYS A 405 13.30 -27.99 29.95
C LYS A 405 14.06 -26.70 30.31
N PRO A 406 15.39 -26.66 30.48
CA PRO A 406 16.08 -25.43 30.81
C PRO A 406 15.99 -24.38 29.72
N GLU A 407 16.07 -24.77 28.45
CA GLU A 407 15.98 -23.82 27.34
C GLU A 407 14.55 -23.27 27.12
N ILE A 408 13.54 -24.08 27.44
CA ILE A 408 12.13 -23.61 27.43
C ILE A 408 11.96 -22.51 28.49
N VAL A 409 12.46 -22.72 29.73
CA VAL A 409 12.37 -21.71 30.78
C VAL A 409 13.17 -20.46 30.43
N ASN A 410 14.37 -20.60 29.86
CA ASN A 410 15.17 -19.48 29.37
C ASN A 410 14.43 -18.70 28.27
N THR A 411 13.77 -19.41 27.38
CA THR A 411 12.98 -18.79 26.30
C THR A 411 11.79 -18.00 26.86
N TYR A 412 11.02 -18.56 27.79
CA TYR A 412 9.90 -17.84 28.42
C TYR A 412 10.38 -16.62 29.21
N THR A 413 11.47 -16.73 29.95
CA THR A 413 12.01 -15.58 30.70
C THR A 413 12.53 -14.49 29.77
N SER A 414 13.18 -14.86 28.67
CA SER A 414 13.64 -13.93 27.65
C SER A 414 12.48 -13.25 26.92
N ALA A 415 11.42 -14.01 26.59
CA ALA A 415 10.20 -13.50 25.99
C ALA A 415 9.52 -12.46 26.88
N ILE A 416 9.35 -12.77 28.16
CA ILE A 416 8.73 -11.87 29.13
C ILE A 416 9.56 -10.57 29.28
N ALA A 417 10.87 -10.65 29.22
CA ALA A 417 11.75 -9.48 29.30
C ALA A 417 11.74 -8.64 28.01
N ALA A 418 11.63 -9.27 26.85
CA ALA A 418 11.69 -8.60 25.54
C ALA A 418 10.36 -7.98 25.09
N ILE A 419 9.24 -8.62 25.45
CA ILE A 419 7.91 -8.20 25.00
C ILE A 419 7.43 -6.97 25.77
N ASN A 420 7.13 -5.89 25.06
CA ASN A 420 6.45 -4.76 25.66
C ASN A 420 4.93 -5.01 25.68
N PRO A 421 4.28 -5.08 26.86
CA PRO A 421 2.87 -5.43 26.98
C PRO A 421 1.93 -4.56 26.16
N LYS A 422 2.24 -3.27 25.98
CA LYS A 422 1.44 -2.32 25.21
C LYS A 422 1.59 -2.48 23.70
N LYS A 423 2.75 -3.02 23.24
CA LYS A 423 3.06 -3.22 21.82
C LYS A 423 2.98 -4.68 21.39
N ALA A 424 2.60 -5.57 22.30
CA ALA A 424 2.49 -6.98 22.01
C ALA A 424 1.58 -7.27 20.82
N VAL A 425 2.05 -8.10 19.90
CA VAL A 425 1.30 -8.62 18.76
C VAL A 425 0.98 -10.07 19.07
N GLY A 426 -0.30 -10.38 19.16
CA GLY A 426 -0.79 -11.69 19.60
C GLY A 426 -1.31 -11.64 21.04
N ARG A 427 -1.65 -12.81 21.59
CA ARG A 427 -2.28 -12.97 22.90
C ARG A 427 -1.21 -13.14 23.99
N PHE A 428 -0.73 -12.03 24.54
CA PHE A 428 0.35 -12.06 25.52
C PHE A 428 0.00 -12.78 26.81
N HIS A 429 -1.26 -12.80 27.21
CA HIS A 429 -1.74 -13.55 28.36
C HIS A 429 -1.62 -15.07 28.15
N GLU A 430 -1.78 -15.58 26.92
CA GLU A 430 -1.61 -17.01 26.63
C GLU A 430 -0.17 -17.48 26.86
N LEU A 431 0.82 -16.64 26.53
CA LEU A 431 2.22 -16.95 26.80
C LEU A 431 2.48 -17.19 28.31
N TRP A 432 1.93 -16.33 29.16
CA TRP A 432 2.01 -16.48 30.60
C TRP A 432 1.29 -17.73 31.09
N ASN A 433 0.11 -18.01 30.53
CA ASN A 433 -0.65 -19.20 30.83
C ASN A 433 0.10 -20.48 30.40
N ASN A 434 0.69 -20.50 29.22
CA ASN A 434 1.46 -21.63 28.74
C ASN A 434 2.72 -21.86 29.58
N TYR A 435 3.32 -20.76 30.05
CA TYR A 435 4.44 -20.86 30.99
C TYR A 435 4.03 -21.45 32.35
N ALA A 436 2.89 -21.05 32.89
CA ALA A 436 2.34 -21.61 34.10
C ALA A 436 1.95 -23.08 33.92
N LYS A 437 1.29 -23.43 32.79
CA LYS A 437 0.97 -24.83 32.43
C LYS A 437 2.18 -25.72 32.29
N PHE A 438 3.29 -25.17 31.76
CA PHE A 438 4.55 -25.91 31.69
C PHE A 438 5.05 -26.37 33.09
N TYR A 439 4.99 -25.49 34.11
CA TYR A 439 5.35 -25.87 35.48
C TYR A 439 4.29 -26.79 36.09
N GLU A 440 3.02 -26.61 35.80
CA GLU A 440 1.93 -27.49 36.24
C GLU A 440 2.14 -28.93 35.73
N SER A 441 2.48 -29.09 34.43
CA SER A 441 2.77 -30.42 33.85
C SER A 441 3.95 -31.13 34.46
N HIS A 442 4.86 -30.36 35.10
CA HIS A 442 6.02 -30.90 35.83
C HIS A 442 5.79 -31.00 37.36
N ASN A 443 4.54 -30.85 37.81
CA ASN A 443 4.14 -30.91 39.23
C ASN A 443 4.80 -29.85 40.14
N ASP A 444 5.25 -28.73 39.57
CA ASP A 444 5.82 -27.60 40.32
C ASP A 444 4.79 -26.48 40.49
N LEU A 445 3.78 -26.72 41.29
CA LEU A 445 2.70 -25.79 41.60
C LEU A 445 3.17 -24.48 42.24
N ARG A 446 4.29 -24.55 43.01
CA ARG A 446 4.82 -23.38 43.69
C ARG A 446 5.29 -22.34 42.68
N ASN A 447 6.07 -22.75 41.69
CA ASN A 447 6.56 -21.85 40.66
C ASN A 447 5.42 -21.40 39.72
N ALA A 448 4.48 -22.26 39.37
CA ALA A 448 3.29 -21.88 38.59
C ALA A 448 2.51 -20.73 39.24
N ARG A 449 2.26 -20.82 40.56
CA ARG A 449 1.60 -19.76 41.33
C ARG A 449 2.41 -18.45 41.34
N ILE A 450 3.72 -18.50 41.50
CA ILE A 450 4.59 -17.32 41.48
C ILE A 450 4.54 -16.63 40.09
N ILE A 451 4.51 -17.42 39.02
CA ILE A 451 4.41 -16.89 37.65
C ILE A 451 3.08 -16.17 37.44
N LEU A 452 1.96 -16.81 37.84
CA LEU A 452 0.64 -16.20 37.70
C LEU A 452 0.49 -14.95 38.58
N GLU A 453 1.06 -14.95 39.80
CA GLU A 453 1.11 -13.75 40.66
C GLU A 453 1.89 -12.60 40.01
N LYS A 454 2.98 -12.90 39.30
CA LYS A 454 3.74 -11.89 38.53
C LYS A 454 2.95 -11.42 37.30
N ALA A 455 2.30 -12.33 36.57
CA ALA A 455 1.51 -12.04 35.39
C ALA A 455 0.38 -11.06 35.67
N VAL A 456 -0.34 -11.22 36.76
CA VAL A 456 -1.42 -10.29 37.17
C VAL A 456 -0.92 -8.86 37.41
N LYS A 457 0.36 -8.66 37.74
CA LYS A 457 0.95 -7.33 37.94
C LYS A 457 1.37 -6.65 36.63
N VAL A 458 1.36 -7.36 35.50
CA VAL A 458 1.76 -6.85 34.17
C VAL A 458 0.64 -5.94 33.62
N PRO A 459 0.97 -4.75 33.10
CA PRO A 459 0.00 -3.87 32.47
C PRO A 459 -0.36 -4.34 31.04
N PHE A 460 -1.27 -5.29 30.94
CA PHE A 460 -1.78 -5.79 29.65
C PHE A 460 -2.42 -4.70 28.80
N LYS A 461 -2.63 -4.97 27.53
CA LYS A 461 -3.26 -4.04 26.59
C LYS A 461 -4.76 -3.89 26.87
N SER A 462 -5.44 -4.98 27.17
CA SER A 462 -6.87 -5.01 27.44
C SER A 462 -7.20 -5.53 28.83
N VAL A 463 -8.34 -5.09 29.36
CA VAL A 463 -8.88 -5.56 30.65
C VAL A 463 -9.28 -7.04 30.57
N ASN A 464 -9.73 -7.47 29.38
CA ASN A 464 -10.15 -8.84 29.14
C ASN A 464 -8.98 -9.83 29.24
N GLU A 465 -7.79 -9.45 28.74
CA GLU A 465 -6.59 -10.27 28.88
C GLU A 465 -6.21 -10.49 30.37
N LEU A 466 -6.31 -9.43 31.16
CA LEU A 466 -6.06 -9.55 32.59
C LEU A 466 -7.15 -10.38 33.29
N ALA A 467 -8.42 -10.27 32.87
CA ALA A 467 -9.49 -11.11 33.40
C ALA A 467 -9.24 -12.59 33.09
N GLU A 468 -8.82 -12.90 31.84
CA GLU A 468 -8.46 -14.27 31.47
C GLU A 468 -7.29 -14.82 32.28
N MET A 469 -6.31 -13.98 32.67
CA MET A 469 -5.23 -14.39 33.56
C MET A 469 -5.73 -14.81 34.95
N TYR A 470 -6.67 -14.05 35.52
CA TYR A 470 -7.29 -14.43 36.81
C TYR A 470 -8.13 -15.70 36.69
N ILE A 471 -8.88 -15.84 35.59
CA ILE A 471 -9.67 -17.05 35.31
C ILE A 471 -8.74 -18.26 35.20
N SER A 472 -7.68 -18.17 34.40
CA SER A 472 -6.71 -19.26 34.24
C SER A 472 -6.00 -19.62 35.55
N TRP A 473 -5.77 -18.62 36.43
CA TRP A 473 -5.24 -18.90 37.77
C TRP A 473 -6.25 -19.66 38.64
N ALA A 474 -7.50 -19.22 38.62
CA ALA A 474 -8.56 -19.93 39.35
C ALA A 474 -8.79 -21.35 38.81
N GLU A 475 -8.73 -21.55 37.49
CA GLU A 475 -8.81 -22.87 36.86
C GLU A 475 -7.62 -23.77 37.25
N LEU A 476 -6.41 -23.23 37.37
CA LEU A 476 -5.26 -23.99 37.87
C LEU A 476 -5.49 -24.49 39.30
N GLU A 477 -6.02 -23.62 40.17
CA GLU A 477 -6.32 -24.01 41.55
C GLU A 477 -7.48 -25.03 41.61
N LEU A 478 -8.47 -24.92 40.72
CA LEU A 478 -9.56 -25.89 40.58
C LEU A 478 -9.06 -27.27 40.13
N ARG A 479 -8.20 -27.30 39.10
CA ARG A 479 -7.59 -28.58 38.65
C ARG A 479 -6.78 -29.28 39.71
N ASN A 480 -6.25 -28.50 40.65
CA ASN A 480 -5.47 -29.04 41.80
C ASN A 480 -6.30 -29.18 43.08
N GLU A 481 -7.67 -29.18 42.96
CA GLU A 481 -8.60 -29.39 44.09
C GLU A 481 -8.51 -28.36 45.24
N ALA A 482 -7.89 -27.19 44.97
CA ALA A 482 -7.72 -26.13 45.96
C ALA A 482 -8.84 -25.07 45.83
N PHE A 483 -10.11 -25.48 46.07
CA PHE A 483 -11.31 -24.66 45.86
C PHE A 483 -11.28 -23.33 46.61
N ASP A 484 -10.87 -23.34 47.88
CA ASP A 484 -10.79 -22.12 48.73
C ASP A 484 -9.79 -21.09 48.12
N ASN A 485 -8.70 -21.56 47.54
CA ASN A 485 -7.75 -20.68 46.90
C ASN A 485 -8.30 -20.09 45.61
N ALA A 486 -9.04 -20.86 44.84
CA ALA A 486 -9.70 -20.38 43.63
C ALA A 486 -10.71 -19.24 43.92
N VAL A 487 -11.54 -19.44 44.96
CA VAL A 487 -12.47 -18.40 45.43
C VAL A 487 -11.70 -17.17 45.95
N ALA A 488 -10.60 -17.36 46.68
CA ALA A 488 -9.78 -16.25 47.19
C ALA A 488 -9.12 -15.44 46.05
N VAL A 489 -8.65 -16.09 44.98
CA VAL A 489 -8.10 -15.44 43.79
C VAL A 489 -9.15 -14.60 43.09
N MET A 490 -10.37 -15.14 42.91
CA MET A 490 -11.46 -14.41 42.26
C MET A 490 -11.98 -13.25 43.14
N ALA A 491 -12.05 -13.45 44.45
CA ALA A 491 -12.37 -12.39 45.41
C ALA A 491 -11.36 -11.24 45.36
N LYS A 492 -10.05 -11.55 45.20
CA LYS A 492 -9.00 -10.56 45.05
C LYS A 492 -9.12 -9.81 43.70
N ALA A 493 -9.47 -10.49 42.62
CA ALA A 493 -9.67 -9.92 41.31
C ALA A 493 -10.87 -8.96 41.24
N THR A 494 -11.94 -9.27 41.96
CA THR A 494 -13.18 -8.49 41.99
C THR A 494 -13.17 -7.38 43.05
N GLN A 495 -12.09 -7.25 43.82
CA GLN A 495 -11.98 -6.21 44.83
C GLN A 495 -11.94 -4.82 44.19
N ALA A 496 -12.93 -3.98 44.50
CA ALA A 496 -12.99 -2.61 43.99
C ALA A 496 -11.83 -1.76 44.54
N PRO A 497 -11.17 -0.95 43.70
CA PRO A 497 -10.14 -0.02 44.13
C PRO A 497 -10.75 1.08 45.02
N LYS A 498 -9.93 1.74 45.82
CA LYS A 498 -10.38 2.81 46.75
C LYS A 498 -11.05 4.02 46.05
N ARG A 499 -10.93 4.14 44.74
CA ARG A 499 -11.62 5.19 43.96
C ARG A 499 -12.99 4.67 43.52
N SER A 500 -14.04 5.32 43.92
CA SER A 500 -15.43 4.88 43.74
C SER A 500 -15.96 5.05 42.30
N ASN A 501 -15.35 5.82 41.43
CA ASN A 501 -15.87 6.10 40.10
C ASN A 501 -14.81 5.75 39.01
N VAL A 502 -14.73 4.44 38.71
CA VAL A 502 -13.91 3.92 37.62
C VAL A 502 -14.84 3.54 36.49
N ASP A 503 -14.63 4.10 35.29
CA ASP A 503 -15.33 3.63 34.11
C ASP A 503 -14.53 2.48 33.44
N PHE A 504 -15.26 1.47 32.95
CA PHE A 504 -14.66 0.32 32.27
C PHE A 504 -13.97 0.72 30.96
N PHE A 505 -14.52 1.70 30.24
CA PHE A 505 -14.04 2.15 28.95
C PHE A 505 -12.97 3.24 29.01
N ASP A 506 -12.60 3.71 30.18
CA ASP A 506 -11.60 4.78 30.36
C ASP A 506 -10.18 4.23 30.13
N GLU A 507 -9.62 4.44 28.91
CA GLU A 507 -8.27 3.98 28.53
C GLU A 507 -7.15 4.69 29.29
N THR A 508 -7.40 5.76 29.98
CA THR A 508 -6.40 6.49 30.80
C THR A 508 -6.02 5.72 32.06
N LEU A 509 -6.89 4.85 32.53
CA LEU A 509 -6.71 4.04 33.73
C LEU A 509 -6.02 2.70 33.40
N SER A 510 -5.20 2.21 34.32
CA SER A 510 -4.56 0.91 34.13
C SER A 510 -5.58 -0.23 34.12
N PRO A 511 -5.33 -1.31 33.36
CA PRO A 511 -6.21 -2.49 33.34
C PRO A 511 -6.49 -3.07 34.74
N GLN A 512 -5.50 -3.02 35.66
CA GLN A 512 -5.63 -3.48 37.03
C GLN A 512 -6.68 -2.71 37.84
N GLN A 513 -6.91 -1.45 37.49
CA GLN A 513 -7.92 -0.64 38.19
C GLN A 513 -9.34 -0.89 37.65
N ARG A 514 -9.45 -1.38 36.40
CA ARG A 514 -10.72 -1.59 35.70
C ARG A 514 -11.19 -3.04 35.71
N VAL A 515 -10.32 -4.01 36.06
CA VAL A 515 -10.61 -5.45 35.96
C VAL A 515 -11.81 -5.88 36.80
N HIS A 516 -12.04 -5.23 37.95
CA HIS A 516 -13.20 -5.49 38.81
C HIS A 516 -14.56 -5.22 38.18
N LYS A 517 -14.58 -4.52 37.00
CA LYS A 517 -15.78 -4.28 36.19
C LYS A 517 -15.88 -5.19 34.97
N SER A 518 -14.98 -6.16 34.81
CA SER A 518 -15.04 -7.08 33.68
C SER A 518 -16.16 -8.10 33.85
N TRP A 519 -17.09 -8.12 32.91
CA TRP A 519 -18.20 -9.10 32.91
C TRP A 519 -17.69 -10.54 32.86
N LYS A 520 -16.67 -10.86 32.07
CA LYS A 520 -16.10 -12.20 31.98
C LYS A 520 -15.62 -12.73 33.33
N LEU A 521 -15.01 -11.86 34.12
CA LEU A 521 -14.51 -12.20 35.45
C LEU A 521 -15.66 -12.54 36.40
N TRP A 522 -16.72 -11.72 36.37
CA TRP A 522 -17.88 -11.91 37.26
C TRP A 522 -18.71 -13.13 36.87
N SER A 523 -18.89 -13.42 35.58
CA SER A 523 -19.61 -14.63 35.15
C SER A 523 -18.93 -15.89 35.65
N PHE A 524 -17.61 -15.98 35.45
CA PHE A 524 -16.81 -17.11 35.97
C PHE A 524 -16.83 -17.18 37.50
N TYR A 525 -16.81 -16.02 38.19
CA TYR A 525 -16.83 -16.00 39.64
C TYR A 525 -18.20 -16.46 40.21
N VAL A 526 -19.28 -16.10 39.59
CA VAL A 526 -20.61 -16.58 39.93
C VAL A 526 -20.68 -18.10 39.76
N ASP A 527 -20.30 -18.61 38.59
CA ASP A 527 -20.32 -20.05 38.28
C ASP A 527 -19.48 -20.85 39.29
N LEU A 528 -18.30 -20.31 39.65
CA LEU A 528 -17.43 -20.90 40.63
C LEU A 528 -18.07 -20.95 42.02
N VAL A 529 -18.61 -19.83 42.50
CA VAL A 529 -19.24 -19.75 43.84
C VAL A 529 -20.51 -20.58 43.90
N GLU A 530 -21.28 -20.63 42.82
CA GLU A 530 -22.47 -21.48 42.73
C GLU A 530 -22.15 -22.97 42.81
N SER A 531 -20.99 -23.38 42.23
CA SER A 531 -20.56 -24.79 42.27
C SER A 531 -19.88 -25.19 43.57
N VAL A 532 -19.21 -24.27 44.27
CA VAL A 532 -18.35 -24.57 45.42
C VAL A 532 -18.99 -24.15 46.77
N SER A 533 -19.71 -23.04 46.80
CA SER A 533 -20.16 -22.39 48.00
C SER A 533 -21.71 -22.49 48.17
N GLY A 534 -22.22 -22.08 49.31
CA GLY A 534 -23.66 -22.10 49.58
C GLY A 534 -24.41 -20.92 48.97
N LEU A 535 -25.75 -21.02 48.93
CA LEU A 535 -26.65 -20.04 48.32
C LEU A 535 -26.45 -18.59 48.84
N ASP A 536 -26.16 -18.43 50.15
CA ASP A 536 -26.00 -17.10 50.73
C ASP A 536 -24.75 -16.36 50.20
N GLU A 537 -23.68 -17.09 49.89
CA GLU A 537 -22.49 -16.49 49.31
C GLU A 537 -22.71 -16.15 47.82
N THR A 538 -23.41 -17.00 47.09
CA THR A 538 -23.82 -16.74 45.72
C THR A 538 -24.69 -15.50 45.61
N LYS A 539 -25.66 -15.36 46.52
CA LYS A 539 -26.48 -14.13 46.63
C LYS A 539 -25.64 -12.89 46.87
N ARG A 540 -24.63 -12.94 47.74
CA ARG A 540 -23.72 -11.80 47.99
C ARG A 540 -22.92 -11.40 46.72
N VAL A 541 -22.51 -12.37 45.94
CA VAL A 541 -21.79 -12.11 44.69
C VAL A 541 -22.70 -11.44 43.67
N TYR A 542 -23.92 -11.96 43.48
CA TYR A 542 -24.88 -11.34 42.59
C TYR A 542 -25.26 -9.91 43.03
N GLU A 543 -25.54 -9.70 44.35
CA GLU A 543 -25.82 -8.34 44.86
C GLU A 543 -24.65 -7.38 44.61
N ARG A 544 -23.43 -7.86 44.69
CA ARG A 544 -22.23 -7.05 44.39
C ARG A 544 -22.18 -6.63 42.93
N ILE A 545 -22.61 -7.50 41.99
CA ILE A 545 -22.68 -7.19 40.55
C ILE A 545 -23.68 -6.04 40.33
N PHE A 546 -24.84 -6.08 41.02
CA PHE A 546 -25.85 -5.02 40.96
C PHE A 546 -25.32 -3.68 41.53
N GLU A 547 -24.65 -3.71 42.68
CA GLU A 547 -24.01 -2.52 43.28
C GLU A 547 -23.02 -1.85 42.36
N LEU A 548 -22.18 -2.62 41.68
CA LEU A 548 -21.17 -2.14 40.75
C LEU A 548 -21.75 -1.72 39.38
N ARG A 549 -23.04 -1.94 39.16
CA ARG A 549 -23.73 -1.66 37.90
C ARG A 549 -23.13 -2.36 36.69
N ILE A 550 -22.71 -3.61 36.86
CA ILE A 550 -22.11 -4.44 35.81
C ILE A 550 -23.12 -5.45 35.27
N ALA A 551 -24.28 -5.56 35.95
CA ALA A 551 -25.29 -6.52 35.59
C ALA A 551 -25.69 -6.45 34.12
N THR A 552 -25.76 -7.61 33.47
CA THR A 552 -26.27 -7.79 32.11
C THR A 552 -27.71 -8.34 32.22
N PRO A 553 -28.54 -8.24 31.18
CA PRO A 553 -29.86 -8.88 31.22
C PRO A 553 -29.81 -10.36 31.58
N GLN A 554 -28.79 -11.07 31.07
CA GLN A 554 -28.58 -12.48 31.36
C GLN A 554 -28.33 -12.75 32.85
N THR A 555 -27.54 -11.87 33.53
CA THR A 555 -27.34 -11.99 34.98
C THR A 555 -28.61 -11.84 35.79
N VAL A 556 -29.52 -10.93 35.37
CA VAL A 556 -30.82 -10.77 36.02
C VAL A 556 -31.61 -12.08 35.91
N VAL A 557 -31.68 -12.66 34.72
CA VAL A 557 -32.38 -13.91 34.46
C VAL A 557 -31.77 -15.09 35.23
N ASN A 558 -30.41 -15.21 35.18
CA ASN A 558 -29.72 -16.30 35.90
C ASN A 558 -29.93 -16.19 37.41
N TYR A 559 -29.83 -14.99 37.99
CA TYR A 559 -30.08 -14.79 39.42
C TYR A 559 -31.52 -15.06 39.82
N ALA A 560 -32.45 -14.61 38.99
CA ALA A 560 -33.88 -14.89 39.22
C ALA A 560 -34.17 -16.40 39.14
N ASN A 561 -33.58 -17.12 38.16
CA ASN A 561 -33.74 -18.57 38.05
C ASN A 561 -33.12 -19.32 39.25
N LEU A 562 -31.90 -18.93 39.68
CA LEU A 562 -31.28 -19.49 40.87
C LEU A 562 -32.17 -19.38 42.11
N LEU A 563 -32.81 -18.22 42.31
CA LEU A 563 -33.73 -17.99 43.43
C LEU A 563 -34.99 -18.83 43.29
N GLU A 564 -35.53 -18.98 42.06
CA GLU A 564 -36.65 -19.82 41.78
C GLU A 564 -36.42 -21.30 42.02
N GLU A 565 -35.27 -21.83 41.65
CA GLU A 565 -34.85 -23.23 41.88
C GLU A 565 -34.75 -23.53 43.38
N ASN A 566 -34.31 -22.55 44.13
CA ASN A 566 -34.25 -22.65 45.60
C ASN A 566 -35.56 -22.29 46.34
N GLY A 567 -36.64 -21.98 45.60
CA GLY A 567 -37.97 -21.70 46.17
C GLY A 567 -38.22 -20.25 46.63
N TYR A 568 -37.30 -19.33 46.40
CA TYR A 568 -37.43 -17.91 46.80
C TYR A 568 -38.07 -17.05 45.69
N HIS A 569 -39.33 -17.36 45.35
CA HIS A 569 -40.06 -16.72 44.25
C HIS A 569 -40.29 -15.21 44.41
N GLU A 570 -40.57 -14.74 45.61
CA GLU A 570 -40.78 -13.31 45.86
C GLU A 570 -39.48 -12.50 45.72
N GLU A 571 -38.34 -13.09 46.02
CA GLU A 571 -37.05 -12.46 45.83
C GLU A 571 -36.70 -12.43 44.33
N SER A 572 -37.00 -13.47 43.58
CA SER A 572 -36.84 -13.54 42.13
C SER A 572 -37.62 -12.40 41.44
N PHE A 573 -38.88 -12.16 41.84
CA PHE A 573 -39.66 -11.05 41.27
C PHE A 573 -39.03 -9.68 41.55
N LYS A 574 -38.50 -9.45 42.73
CA LYS A 574 -37.77 -8.21 43.06
C LYS A 574 -36.52 -8.02 42.20
N ILE A 575 -35.88 -9.12 41.79
CA ILE A 575 -34.74 -9.03 40.90
C ILE A 575 -35.15 -8.65 39.48
N TYR A 576 -36.28 -9.19 38.98
CA TYR A 576 -36.83 -8.74 37.70
C TYR A 576 -37.22 -7.25 37.74
N GLU A 577 -37.85 -6.78 38.81
CA GLU A 577 -38.21 -5.36 39.00
C GLU A 577 -36.95 -4.47 38.99
N ARG A 578 -35.89 -4.86 39.73
CA ARG A 578 -34.58 -4.14 39.69
C ARG A 578 -33.94 -4.19 38.33
N GLY A 579 -34.09 -5.30 37.58
CA GLY A 579 -33.59 -5.41 36.21
C GLY A 579 -34.30 -4.44 35.27
N LEU A 580 -35.63 -4.32 35.41
CA LEU A 580 -36.43 -3.37 34.61
C LEU A 580 -36.07 -1.90 34.89
N ASP A 581 -35.70 -1.58 36.14
CA ASP A 581 -35.20 -0.24 36.50
C ASP A 581 -33.84 0.09 35.89
N LEU A 582 -33.00 -0.94 35.60
CA LEU A 582 -31.65 -0.77 35.06
C LEU A 582 -31.61 -0.73 33.54
N PHE A 583 -32.48 -1.47 32.88
CA PHE A 583 -32.42 -1.65 31.41
C PHE A 583 -33.57 -0.93 30.71
N SER A 584 -33.24 -0.24 29.61
CA SER A 584 -34.20 0.40 28.73
C SER A 584 -34.59 -0.52 27.55
N TYR A 585 -35.66 -0.15 26.84
CA TYR A 585 -36.02 -0.83 25.60
C TYR A 585 -34.86 -0.78 24.57
N PRO A 586 -34.62 -1.87 23.83
CA PRO A 586 -35.46 -3.07 23.62
C PRO A 586 -35.30 -4.18 24.66
N VAL A 587 -34.26 -4.18 25.48
CA VAL A 587 -33.91 -5.24 26.44
C VAL A 587 -35.01 -5.41 27.52
N ALA A 588 -35.56 -4.31 27.97
CA ALA A 588 -36.65 -4.33 28.94
C ALA A 588 -37.88 -5.15 28.47
N PHE A 589 -38.11 -5.22 27.15
CA PHE A 589 -39.18 -6.02 26.56
C PHE A 589 -39.01 -7.52 26.82
N GLU A 590 -37.79 -8.03 26.65
CA GLU A 590 -37.48 -9.44 26.91
C GLU A 590 -37.61 -9.78 28.38
N LEU A 591 -37.15 -8.89 29.26
CA LEU A 591 -37.30 -9.05 30.70
C LEU A 591 -38.76 -9.01 31.12
N TRP A 592 -39.58 -8.11 30.56
CA TRP A 592 -41.03 -8.07 30.80
C TRP A 592 -41.69 -9.37 30.36
N ASN A 593 -41.39 -9.90 29.18
CA ASN A 593 -42.00 -11.16 28.72
C ASN A 593 -41.67 -12.32 29.67
N LEU A 594 -40.41 -12.43 30.11
CA LEU A 594 -40.00 -13.47 31.05
C LEU A 594 -40.70 -13.29 32.43
N TYR A 595 -40.68 -12.07 32.94
CA TYR A 595 -41.29 -11.77 34.24
C TYR A 595 -42.78 -12.05 34.23
N LEU A 596 -43.52 -11.58 33.23
CA LEU A 596 -44.98 -11.79 33.12
C LEU A 596 -45.30 -13.27 32.92
N SER A 597 -44.56 -14.03 32.10
CA SER A 597 -44.78 -15.46 31.90
C SER A 597 -44.61 -16.23 33.23
N LYS A 598 -43.49 -15.95 33.94
CA LYS A 598 -43.23 -16.55 35.26
C LYS A 598 -44.29 -16.18 36.30
N ALA A 599 -44.74 -14.92 36.30
CA ALA A 599 -45.81 -14.46 37.20
C ALA A 599 -47.17 -15.14 36.94
N VAL A 600 -47.50 -15.38 35.67
CA VAL A 600 -48.72 -16.12 35.27
C VAL A 600 -48.62 -17.59 35.66
N ASP A 601 -47.48 -18.26 35.39
CA ASP A 601 -47.27 -19.67 35.73
C ASP A 601 -47.39 -19.95 37.23
N ARG A 602 -46.93 -19.01 38.06
CA ARG A 602 -46.95 -19.12 39.52
C ARG A 602 -48.31 -18.74 40.14
N LYS A 603 -49.29 -18.37 39.32
CA LYS A 603 -50.68 -18.06 39.75
C LYS A 603 -50.75 -17.03 40.90
N ILE A 604 -50.06 -15.94 40.75
CA ILE A 604 -50.11 -14.80 41.67
C ILE A 604 -51.54 -14.22 41.70
N SER A 605 -51.87 -13.45 42.75
CA SER A 605 -53.14 -12.78 42.82
C SER A 605 -53.43 -11.94 41.54
N MET A 606 -54.66 -12.03 41.06
CA MET A 606 -55.07 -11.36 39.82
C MET A 606 -54.90 -9.82 39.85
N GLU A 607 -55.10 -9.24 41.03
CA GLU A 607 -54.90 -7.80 41.20
C GLU A 607 -53.42 -7.39 40.92
N ARG A 608 -52.49 -8.14 41.54
CA ARG A 608 -51.08 -7.88 41.33
C ARG A 608 -50.64 -8.18 39.88
N LEU A 609 -51.22 -9.24 39.26
CA LEU A 609 -50.93 -9.50 37.83
C LEU A 609 -51.43 -8.37 36.94
N ARG A 610 -52.59 -7.82 37.20
CA ARG A 610 -53.11 -6.66 36.45
C ARG A 610 -52.20 -5.45 36.62
N ASP A 611 -51.80 -5.16 37.83
CA ASP A 611 -50.91 -4.03 38.11
C ASP A 611 -49.57 -4.19 37.35
N LEU A 612 -49.04 -5.43 37.31
CA LEU A 612 -47.80 -5.73 36.53
C LEU A 612 -48.02 -5.55 35.03
N PHE A 613 -49.14 -6.03 34.48
CA PHE A 613 -49.42 -5.84 33.05
C PHE A 613 -49.71 -4.37 32.74
N GLU A 614 -50.37 -3.61 33.60
CA GLU A 614 -50.55 -2.16 33.38
C GLU A 614 -49.19 -1.42 33.42
N GLN A 615 -48.29 -1.79 34.34
CA GLN A 615 -46.95 -1.23 34.37
C GLN A 615 -46.17 -1.63 33.14
N ALA A 616 -46.29 -2.89 32.66
CA ALA A 616 -45.60 -3.35 31.45
C ALA A 616 -46.07 -2.64 30.17
N VAL A 617 -47.36 -2.25 30.15
CA VAL A 617 -47.94 -1.60 28.98
C VAL A 617 -47.75 -0.08 29.05
N ASP A 618 -47.52 0.50 30.23
CA ASP A 618 -47.27 1.93 30.37
C ASP A 618 -45.89 2.32 29.85
N GLY A 619 -45.84 3.22 28.91
CA GLY A 619 -44.57 3.73 28.31
C GLY A 619 -43.87 2.80 27.33
N VAL A 620 -44.50 1.73 26.83
CA VAL A 620 -43.94 0.82 25.83
C VAL A 620 -43.81 1.51 24.49
N PRO A 621 -42.64 1.39 23.78
CA PRO A 621 -42.53 1.82 22.40
C PRO A 621 -43.50 1.06 21.48
N PRO A 622 -44.12 1.72 20.48
CA PRO A 622 -45.15 1.12 19.62
C PRO A 622 -44.76 -0.22 18.98
N LYS A 623 -43.49 -0.41 18.68
CA LYS A 623 -42.95 -1.65 18.08
C LYS A 623 -43.12 -2.90 18.96
N PHE A 624 -43.10 -2.75 20.26
CA PHE A 624 -43.16 -3.88 21.21
C PHE A 624 -44.54 -4.03 21.89
N ALA A 625 -45.44 -3.07 21.67
CA ALA A 625 -46.72 -3.00 22.32
C ALA A 625 -47.63 -4.19 21.96
N LYS A 626 -47.64 -4.63 20.71
CA LYS A 626 -48.51 -5.69 20.18
C LYS A 626 -48.50 -6.94 21.06
N THR A 627 -47.29 -7.50 21.31
CA THR A 627 -47.17 -8.76 22.06
C THR A 627 -47.64 -8.65 23.51
N LEU A 628 -47.31 -7.56 24.20
CA LEU A 628 -47.70 -7.34 25.59
C LEU A 628 -49.21 -7.16 25.75
N TYR A 629 -49.84 -6.41 24.83
CA TYR A 629 -51.27 -6.24 24.81
C TYR A 629 -52.02 -7.54 24.49
N LEU A 630 -51.49 -8.36 23.57
CA LEU A 630 -52.08 -9.66 23.26
C LEU A 630 -52.01 -10.63 24.44
N LEU A 631 -50.85 -10.68 25.14
CA LEU A 631 -50.70 -11.49 26.35
C LEU A 631 -51.65 -11.06 27.46
N TYR A 632 -51.78 -9.73 27.67
CA TYR A 632 -52.68 -9.18 28.67
C TYR A 632 -54.15 -9.50 28.33
N GLY A 633 -54.53 -9.30 27.07
CA GLY A 633 -55.89 -9.61 26.62
C GLY A 633 -56.23 -11.12 26.73
N ALA A 634 -55.28 -12.00 26.38
CA ALA A 634 -55.44 -13.45 26.49
C ALA A 634 -55.64 -13.87 27.95
N LEU A 635 -54.86 -13.33 28.88
CA LEU A 635 -55.00 -13.60 30.31
C LEU A 635 -56.40 -13.25 30.80
N GLU A 636 -56.92 -12.06 30.45
CA GLU A 636 -58.26 -11.63 30.87
C GLU A 636 -59.37 -12.45 30.18
N GLU A 637 -59.20 -12.92 28.97
CA GLU A 637 -60.12 -13.85 28.30
C GLU A 637 -60.18 -15.22 29.03
N GLU A 638 -59.03 -15.81 29.36
CA GLU A 638 -58.94 -17.07 30.10
C GLU A 638 -59.65 -17.01 31.44
N ARG A 639 -59.63 -15.87 32.05
CA ARG A 639 -60.33 -15.62 33.34
C ARG A 639 -61.80 -15.22 33.17
N GLY A 640 -62.32 -15.19 31.96
CA GLY A 640 -63.70 -14.98 31.63
C GLY A 640 -64.15 -13.51 31.64
N LEU A 641 -63.22 -12.55 31.66
CA LEU A 641 -63.57 -11.12 31.68
C LEU A 641 -63.49 -10.50 30.25
N ALA A 642 -64.24 -11.08 29.34
CA ALA A 642 -64.26 -10.70 27.94
C ALA A 642 -64.44 -9.21 27.67
N ARG A 643 -65.22 -8.51 28.47
CA ARG A 643 -65.45 -7.04 28.35
C ARG A 643 -64.14 -6.25 28.66
N HIS A 644 -63.40 -6.72 29.66
CA HIS A 644 -62.12 -6.09 30.00
C HIS A 644 -61.06 -6.35 28.93
N ALA A 645 -60.97 -7.57 28.45
CA ALA A 645 -60.14 -7.94 27.35
C ALA A 645 -60.39 -7.06 26.10
N MET A 646 -61.65 -6.80 25.77
CA MET A 646 -61.97 -5.94 24.63
C MET A 646 -61.51 -4.48 24.85
N ARG A 647 -61.57 -3.95 26.07
CA ARG A 647 -61.00 -2.62 26.37
C ARG A 647 -59.48 -2.59 26.19
N ILE A 648 -58.78 -3.70 26.54
CA ILE A 648 -57.35 -3.83 26.36
C ILE A 648 -57.03 -3.85 24.87
N TYR A 649 -57.72 -4.64 24.07
CA TYR A 649 -57.53 -4.67 22.61
C TYR A 649 -57.86 -3.31 21.96
N GLU A 650 -58.83 -2.58 22.45
CA GLU A 650 -59.11 -1.23 21.99
C GLU A 650 -57.98 -0.26 22.31
N ARG A 651 -57.35 -0.35 23.50
CA ARG A 651 -56.11 0.43 23.81
C ARG A 651 -54.96 0.05 22.91
N ALA A 652 -54.82 -1.25 22.64
CA ALA A 652 -53.77 -1.78 21.78
C ALA A 652 -53.83 -1.21 20.35
N THR A 653 -55.01 -1.06 19.77
CA THR A 653 -55.15 -0.48 18.41
C THR A 653 -54.60 0.95 18.29
N ARG A 654 -54.51 1.70 19.44
CA ARG A 654 -53.96 3.06 19.48
C ARG A 654 -52.47 3.10 19.84
N ALA A 655 -51.99 2.07 20.56
CA ALA A 655 -50.64 2.01 21.09
C ALA A 655 -49.64 1.31 20.16
N VAL A 656 -50.08 0.50 19.20
CA VAL A 656 -49.27 -0.30 18.30
C VAL A 656 -48.83 0.52 17.12
N ASP A 657 -47.67 0.16 16.57
CA ASP A 657 -47.05 0.78 15.37
C ASP A 657 -48.01 0.71 14.15
N ASP A 658 -47.88 1.70 13.27
CA ASP A 658 -48.77 1.83 12.11
C ASP A 658 -48.75 0.57 11.22
N GLY A 659 -47.60 -0.12 11.08
CA GLY A 659 -47.49 -1.35 10.30
C GLY A 659 -48.25 -2.56 10.88
N ASP A 660 -48.40 -2.64 12.21
CA ASP A 660 -49.08 -3.75 12.87
C ASP A 660 -50.54 -3.41 13.27
N ARG A 661 -50.95 -2.17 13.05
CA ARG A 661 -52.25 -1.66 13.43
C ARG A 661 -53.40 -2.39 12.73
N MET A 662 -53.27 -2.69 11.46
CA MET A 662 -54.24 -3.44 10.69
C MET A 662 -54.46 -4.84 11.30
N GLU A 663 -53.39 -5.58 11.59
CA GLU A 663 -53.47 -6.94 12.19
C GLU A 663 -54.13 -6.88 13.58
N MET A 664 -53.85 -5.84 14.34
CA MET A 664 -54.43 -5.66 15.66
C MET A 664 -55.93 -5.40 15.57
N PHE A 665 -56.42 -4.61 14.64
CA PHE A 665 -57.84 -4.43 14.38
C PHE A 665 -58.48 -5.74 13.91
N GLU A 666 -57.86 -6.51 13.04
CA GLU A 666 -58.37 -7.82 12.61
C GLU A 666 -58.51 -8.79 13.77
N PHE A 667 -57.49 -8.84 14.64
CA PHE A 667 -57.54 -9.65 15.84
C PHE A 667 -58.66 -9.20 16.77
N TYR A 668 -58.79 -7.90 17.03
CA TYR A 668 -59.84 -7.33 17.85
C TYR A 668 -61.25 -7.61 17.29
N ILE A 669 -61.42 -7.49 15.97
CA ILE A 669 -62.67 -7.82 15.29
C ILE A 669 -63.05 -9.32 15.48
N THR A 670 -62.06 -10.21 15.26
CA THR A 670 -62.23 -11.65 15.37
C THR A 670 -62.67 -12.05 16.79
N LYS A 671 -61.98 -11.49 17.80
CA LYS A 671 -62.29 -11.74 19.22
C LYS A 671 -63.61 -11.14 19.64
N SER A 672 -63.95 -9.94 19.17
CA SER A 672 -65.25 -9.32 19.42
C SER A 672 -66.38 -10.08 18.75
N ALA A 673 -66.21 -10.59 17.54
CA ALA A 673 -67.18 -11.39 16.83
C ALA A 673 -67.47 -12.73 17.56
N SER A 674 -66.40 -13.37 18.09
CA SER A 674 -66.54 -14.65 18.84
C SER A 674 -67.25 -14.47 20.19
N ASN A 675 -66.99 -13.39 20.95
CA ASN A 675 -67.46 -13.19 22.30
C ASN A 675 -68.84 -12.46 22.36
N PHE A 676 -69.12 -11.54 21.46
CA PHE A 676 -70.31 -10.64 21.49
C PHE A 676 -71.16 -10.68 20.22
N GLY A 677 -70.73 -11.45 19.21
CA GLY A 677 -71.42 -11.61 17.93
C GLY A 677 -71.06 -10.58 16.90
N LEU A 678 -71.41 -10.84 15.64
CA LEU A 678 -71.01 -10.05 14.49
C LEU A 678 -71.46 -8.58 14.50
N THR A 679 -72.61 -8.31 15.12
CA THR A 679 -73.14 -6.95 15.18
C THR A 679 -72.33 -5.98 16.05
N SER A 680 -71.64 -6.52 17.06
CA SER A 680 -70.72 -5.70 17.91
C SER A 680 -69.47 -5.17 17.19
N THR A 681 -69.10 -5.79 16.13
CA THR A 681 -67.88 -5.43 15.37
C THR A 681 -68.10 -4.20 14.49
N ARG A 682 -69.31 -3.75 14.27
CA ARG A 682 -69.59 -2.56 13.44
C ARG A 682 -68.78 -1.34 13.84
N GLN A 683 -68.88 -0.98 15.13
CA GLN A 683 -68.16 0.19 15.66
C GLN A 683 -66.64 0.01 15.56
N ILE A 684 -66.16 -1.23 15.61
CA ILE A 684 -64.71 -1.51 15.49
C ILE A 684 -64.26 -1.31 14.06
N TYR A 685 -65.02 -1.77 13.06
CA TYR A 685 -64.76 -1.54 11.65
C TYR A 685 -64.76 -0.04 11.30
N GLU A 686 -65.72 0.73 11.79
CA GLU A 686 -65.79 2.19 11.57
C GLU A 686 -64.55 2.91 12.11
N ARG A 687 -64.11 2.53 13.33
CA ARG A 687 -62.90 3.07 13.93
C ARG A 687 -61.63 2.62 13.16
N ALA A 688 -61.59 1.39 12.66
CA ALA A 688 -60.49 0.87 11.87
C ALA A 688 -60.35 1.66 10.56
N ILE A 689 -61.44 1.89 9.85
CA ILE A 689 -61.44 2.66 8.61
C ILE A 689 -61.01 4.11 8.85
N ALA A 690 -61.35 4.71 9.99
CA ALA A 690 -60.94 6.06 10.34
C ALA A 690 -59.47 6.18 10.80
N ALA A 691 -58.85 5.10 11.29
CA ALA A 691 -57.53 5.11 11.91
C ALA A 691 -56.39 4.52 11.00
N LEU A 692 -56.76 3.75 9.98
CA LEU A 692 -55.83 3.09 9.09
C LEU A 692 -55.49 3.93 7.85
N PRO A 693 -54.33 3.75 7.22
CA PRO A 693 -53.97 4.39 5.94
C PRO A 693 -54.88 3.88 4.80
N ASP A 694 -55.03 4.67 3.75
CA ASP A 694 -56.00 4.46 2.67
C ASP A 694 -55.99 3.05 2.07
N SER A 695 -54.83 2.44 1.92
CA SER A 695 -54.69 1.08 1.38
C SER A 695 -55.31 0.02 2.30
N GLU A 696 -55.10 0.15 3.59
CA GLU A 696 -55.57 -0.79 4.61
C GLU A 696 -57.04 -0.50 4.96
N ALA A 697 -57.42 0.80 4.97
CA ALA A 697 -58.82 1.23 5.15
C ALA A 697 -59.73 0.66 4.05
N ARG A 698 -59.24 0.65 2.80
CA ARG A 698 -59.94 0.01 1.68
C ARG A 698 -60.20 -1.48 1.92
N ASP A 699 -59.15 -2.23 2.36
CA ASP A 699 -59.27 -3.67 2.64
C ASP A 699 -60.18 -3.95 3.83
N MET A 700 -60.20 -3.07 4.84
CA MET A 700 -61.17 -3.11 5.92
C MET A 700 -62.59 -2.82 5.47
N CYS A 701 -62.79 -1.88 4.53
CA CYS A 701 -64.12 -1.65 3.92
C CYS A 701 -64.62 -2.88 3.17
N LEU A 702 -63.78 -3.60 2.44
CA LEU A 702 -64.17 -4.85 1.77
C LEU A 702 -64.63 -5.92 2.76
N ARG A 703 -63.89 -6.10 3.86
CA ARG A 703 -64.26 -7.08 4.90
C ARG A 703 -65.53 -6.67 5.66
N PHE A 704 -65.67 -5.37 5.90
CA PHE A 704 -66.88 -4.85 6.53
C PHE A 704 -68.11 -5.00 5.63
N ALA A 705 -68.00 -4.69 4.35
CA ALA A 705 -69.07 -4.89 3.38
C ALA A 705 -69.46 -6.39 3.27
N GLU A 706 -68.44 -7.31 3.26
CA GLU A 706 -68.73 -8.74 3.26
C GLU A 706 -69.42 -9.23 4.54
N MET A 707 -69.08 -8.67 5.67
CA MET A 707 -69.73 -8.98 6.94
C MET A 707 -71.19 -8.51 6.93
N GLU A 708 -71.44 -7.27 6.49
CA GLU A 708 -72.81 -6.76 6.38
C GLU A 708 -73.66 -7.52 5.34
N ARG A 709 -73.05 -7.96 4.24
CA ARG A 709 -73.67 -8.85 3.23
C ARG A 709 -74.14 -10.16 3.88
N ARG A 710 -73.31 -10.77 4.74
CA ARG A 710 -73.62 -12.02 5.48
C ARG A 710 -74.72 -11.81 6.47
N LEU A 711 -74.83 -10.62 7.03
CA LEU A 711 -75.95 -10.27 7.93
C LEU A 711 -77.25 -9.94 7.19
N GLY A 712 -77.25 -9.85 5.87
CA GLY A 712 -78.39 -9.53 5.03
C GLY A 712 -78.70 -8.03 4.91
N GLU A 713 -77.88 -7.14 5.43
CA GLU A 713 -77.99 -5.67 5.37
C GLU A 713 -77.36 -5.13 4.06
N ILE A 714 -78.03 -5.37 2.90
CA ILE A 714 -77.48 -5.08 1.58
C ILE A 714 -77.25 -3.58 1.36
N ASP A 715 -78.16 -2.71 1.85
CA ASP A 715 -78.03 -1.25 1.68
C ASP A 715 -76.84 -0.66 2.47
N ARG A 716 -76.54 -1.21 3.63
CA ARG A 716 -75.35 -0.84 4.39
C ARG A 716 -74.07 -1.32 3.72
N ALA A 717 -74.03 -2.58 3.21
CA ALA A 717 -72.91 -3.09 2.45
C ALA A 717 -72.61 -2.19 1.23
N ARG A 718 -73.66 -1.73 0.51
CA ARG A 718 -73.58 -0.82 -0.63
C ARG A 718 -72.97 0.55 -0.22
N ALA A 719 -73.41 1.09 0.89
CA ALA A 719 -72.90 2.34 1.42
C ALA A 719 -71.42 2.24 1.79
N ILE A 720 -71.02 1.09 2.36
CA ILE A 720 -69.60 0.81 2.70
C ILE A 720 -68.73 0.70 1.42
N TYR A 721 -69.21 -0.01 0.40
CA TYR A 721 -68.54 0.00 -0.91
C TYR A 721 -68.41 1.40 -1.49
N GLY A 722 -69.47 2.19 -1.39
CA GLY A 722 -69.43 3.59 -1.82
C GLY A 722 -68.41 4.44 -1.07
N HIS A 723 -68.30 4.23 0.26
CA HIS A 723 -67.29 4.93 1.07
C HIS A 723 -65.84 4.44 0.74
N GLY A 724 -65.64 3.12 0.70
CA GLY A 724 -64.32 2.53 0.38
C GLY A 724 -63.81 2.85 -1.05
N SER A 725 -64.76 3.19 -1.98
CA SER A 725 -64.37 3.57 -3.33
C SER A 725 -63.49 4.85 -3.39
N GLN A 726 -63.58 5.69 -2.37
CA GLN A 726 -62.77 6.90 -2.26
C GLN A 726 -61.26 6.59 -2.11
N PHE A 727 -60.96 5.39 -1.53
CA PHE A 727 -59.57 4.92 -1.33
C PHE A 727 -59.06 3.98 -2.43
N ALA A 728 -59.88 3.69 -3.47
CA ALA A 728 -59.58 2.69 -4.49
C ALA A 728 -59.51 3.31 -5.88
N ASP A 729 -58.32 3.54 -6.43
CA ASP A 729 -58.12 3.94 -7.80
C ASP A 729 -58.57 2.83 -8.77
N PRO A 730 -59.55 3.09 -9.65
CA PRO A 730 -60.06 2.12 -10.62
C PRO A 730 -58.98 1.49 -11.52
N ARG A 731 -57.84 2.17 -11.73
CA ARG A 731 -56.73 1.68 -12.55
C ARG A 731 -55.77 0.77 -11.83
N ARG A 732 -55.50 1.07 -10.57
CA ARG A 732 -54.55 0.27 -9.74
C ARG A 732 -55.24 -0.87 -9.05
N GLU A 733 -56.46 -0.64 -8.55
CA GLU A 733 -57.16 -1.56 -7.66
C GLU A 733 -58.41 -2.18 -8.35
N ALA A 734 -58.15 -2.80 -9.51
CA ALA A 734 -59.19 -3.46 -10.29
C ALA A 734 -59.98 -4.53 -9.51
N GLN A 735 -59.36 -5.16 -8.52
CA GLN A 735 -59.96 -6.21 -7.68
C GLN A 735 -61.08 -5.64 -6.78
N TYR A 736 -60.92 -4.45 -6.22
CA TYR A 736 -61.93 -3.77 -5.42
C TYR A 736 -63.22 -3.55 -6.22
N TRP A 737 -63.07 -2.95 -7.37
CA TRP A 737 -64.16 -2.63 -8.30
C TRP A 737 -64.83 -3.89 -8.84
N LYS A 738 -64.08 -4.98 -9.05
CA LYS A 738 -64.63 -6.25 -9.47
C LYS A 738 -65.51 -6.89 -8.38
N ARG A 739 -65.08 -6.86 -7.12
CA ARG A 739 -65.87 -7.36 -5.99
C ARG A 739 -67.14 -6.55 -5.78
N TRP A 740 -67.08 -5.23 -5.95
CA TRP A 740 -68.26 -4.40 -5.88
C TRP A 740 -69.20 -4.68 -7.04
N GLU A 741 -68.71 -4.83 -8.28
CA GLU A 741 -69.45 -5.23 -9.47
C GLU A 741 -70.16 -6.60 -9.23
N GLU A 742 -69.47 -7.60 -8.73
CA GLU A 742 -70.03 -8.91 -8.38
C GLU A 742 -71.13 -8.79 -7.34
N PHE A 743 -70.96 -7.93 -6.34
CA PHE A 743 -71.96 -7.64 -5.33
C PHE A 743 -73.24 -7.01 -5.91
N GLU A 744 -73.10 -6.03 -6.77
CA GLU A 744 -74.25 -5.37 -7.41
C GLU A 744 -74.95 -6.28 -8.45
N VAL A 745 -74.23 -7.16 -9.08
CA VAL A 745 -74.82 -8.20 -9.98
C VAL A 745 -75.68 -9.19 -9.22
N GLN A 746 -75.28 -9.57 -7.97
CA GLN A 746 -75.97 -10.57 -7.15
C GLN A 746 -77.17 -9.96 -6.35
N HIS A 747 -77.04 -8.71 -5.89
CA HIS A 747 -77.94 -8.14 -4.90
C HIS A 747 -78.54 -6.79 -5.31
N GLY A 748 -78.09 -6.20 -6.42
CA GLY A 748 -78.53 -4.89 -6.90
C GLY A 748 -79.55 -4.94 -8.02
N ASN A 749 -80.03 -3.74 -8.41
CA ASN A 749 -80.90 -3.50 -9.53
C ASN A 749 -80.13 -2.78 -10.65
N GLU A 750 -80.76 -2.59 -11.81
CA GLU A 750 -80.13 -1.88 -12.93
C GLU A 750 -79.74 -0.43 -12.58
N ASP A 751 -80.48 0.25 -11.72
CA ASP A 751 -80.23 1.60 -11.28
C ASP A 751 -79.02 1.69 -10.33
N THR A 752 -78.94 0.75 -9.38
CA THR A 752 -77.75 0.68 -8.44
C THR A 752 -76.47 0.33 -9.16
N PHE A 753 -76.53 -0.53 -10.16
CA PHE A 753 -75.41 -0.84 -11.00
C PHE A 753 -74.95 0.36 -11.85
N LYS A 754 -75.89 1.15 -12.37
CA LYS A 754 -75.56 2.39 -13.08
C LYS A 754 -74.94 3.44 -12.15
N GLU A 755 -75.37 3.50 -10.93
CA GLU A 755 -74.82 4.39 -9.91
C GLU A 755 -73.44 4.00 -9.51
N MET A 756 -73.16 2.72 -9.34
CA MET A 756 -71.78 2.19 -9.11
C MET A 756 -70.85 2.61 -10.28
N LEU A 757 -71.26 2.45 -11.54
CA LEU A 757 -70.48 2.88 -12.72
C LEU A 757 -70.27 4.39 -12.73
N ARG A 758 -71.26 5.20 -12.27
CA ARG A 758 -71.14 6.65 -12.16
C ARG A 758 -70.11 7.03 -11.12
N ILE A 759 -70.13 6.37 -9.93
CA ILE A 759 -69.13 6.57 -8.87
C ILE A 759 -67.72 6.16 -9.36
N LYS A 760 -67.61 5.04 -10.06
CA LYS A 760 -66.33 4.56 -10.63
C LYS A 760 -65.72 5.63 -11.57
N ARG A 761 -66.50 6.25 -12.42
CA ARG A 761 -66.05 7.32 -13.32
C ARG A 761 -65.67 8.60 -12.57
N SER A 762 -66.42 8.97 -11.52
CA SER A 762 -66.15 10.12 -10.65
C SER A 762 -64.84 9.97 -9.91
N VAL A 763 -64.64 8.83 -9.30
CA VAL A 763 -63.39 8.49 -8.56
C VAL A 763 -62.20 8.44 -9.52
N GLN A 764 -62.39 7.86 -10.69
CA GLN A 764 -61.32 7.85 -11.72
C GLN A 764 -60.95 9.28 -12.20
N ALA A 765 -61.93 10.20 -12.31
CA ALA A 765 -61.64 11.59 -12.65
C ALA A 765 -60.89 12.30 -11.48
N GLN A 766 -61.26 12.03 -10.23
CA GLN A 766 -60.60 12.61 -9.07
C GLN A 766 -59.12 12.20 -8.99
N PHE A 767 -58.82 10.91 -9.07
CA PHE A 767 -57.42 10.42 -9.06
C PHE A 767 -56.60 10.91 -10.28
N ASN A 768 -57.22 11.15 -11.43
CA ASN A 768 -56.53 11.77 -12.58
C ASN A 768 -56.11 13.22 -12.30
N THR A 769 -56.95 13.98 -11.58
CA THR A 769 -56.69 15.36 -11.21
C THR A 769 -55.56 15.45 -10.19
N ASP A 770 -55.56 14.60 -9.22
CA ASP A 770 -54.52 14.55 -8.19
C ASP A 770 -53.15 14.18 -8.76
N VAL A 771 -53.09 13.17 -9.65
CA VAL A 771 -51.82 12.77 -10.34
C VAL A 771 -51.30 13.88 -11.23
N SER A 772 -52.16 14.60 -11.94
CA SER A 772 -51.74 15.73 -12.82
C SER A 772 -51.28 16.92 -11.97
N TYR A 773 -51.84 17.15 -10.79
CA TYR A 773 -51.41 18.19 -9.86
C TYR A 773 -50.05 17.89 -9.23
N ILE A 774 -49.79 16.65 -8.77
CA ILE A 774 -48.52 16.20 -8.28
C ILE A 774 -47.44 16.29 -9.38
N ALA A 775 -47.74 15.88 -10.61
CA ALA A 775 -46.83 16.01 -11.73
C ALA A 775 -46.51 17.48 -12.04
N SER A 776 -47.49 18.39 -12.02
CA SER A 776 -47.26 19.82 -12.24
C SER A 776 -46.44 20.47 -11.11
N GLN A 777 -46.61 20.04 -9.88
CA GLN A 777 -45.84 20.50 -8.72
C GLN A 777 -44.38 20.00 -8.76
N ALA A 778 -44.13 18.76 -9.19
CA ALA A 778 -42.78 18.21 -9.40
C ALA A 778 -42.04 18.97 -10.53
N VAL A 779 -42.74 19.34 -11.59
CA VAL A 779 -42.16 20.15 -12.70
C VAL A 779 -41.86 21.58 -12.24
N SER A 780 -42.72 22.20 -11.43
CA SER A 780 -42.47 23.54 -10.89
C SER A 780 -41.34 23.57 -9.88
N GLN A 781 -41.16 22.52 -9.05
CA GLN A 781 -40.01 22.36 -8.13
C GLN A 781 -38.68 22.12 -8.91
N SER A 782 -38.72 21.37 -9.99
CA SER A 782 -37.55 21.18 -10.86
C SER A 782 -37.15 22.48 -11.60
N MET A 783 -38.11 23.29 -12.04
CA MET A 783 -37.85 24.60 -12.59
C MET A 783 -37.33 25.62 -11.57
N GLN A 784 -37.79 25.58 -10.30
CA GLN A 784 -37.25 26.42 -9.24
C GLN A 784 -35.82 26.02 -8.86
N LYS A 785 -35.49 24.70 -8.85
CA LYS A 785 -34.11 24.23 -8.64
C LYS A 785 -33.19 24.61 -9.78
N ALA A 786 -33.68 24.68 -10.99
CA ALA A 786 -32.89 25.13 -12.16
C ALA A 786 -32.66 26.65 -12.17
N ALA A 787 -33.54 27.43 -11.50
CA ALA A 787 -33.42 28.89 -11.42
C ALA A 787 -32.53 29.41 -10.26
N SER A 788 -32.12 28.55 -9.34
CA SER A 788 -31.29 28.86 -8.15
C SER A 788 -29.85 28.32 -8.22
N GLY A 789 -29.28 28.14 -9.40
CA GLY A 789 -27.86 27.83 -9.63
C GLY A 789 -27.01 29.10 -9.68
N PRO A 790 -25.74 29.07 -9.23
CA PRO A 790 -24.89 30.25 -9.13
C PRO A 790 -24.52 30.83 -10.51
N GLU A 791 -24.50 32.14 -10.55
CA GLU A 791 -24.06 32.92 -11.70
C GLU A 791 -22.61 32.60 -12.08
N GLY A 792 -22.39 32.20 -13.29
CA GLY A 792 -21.05 31.98 -13.85
C GLY A 792 -21.12 31.51 -15.31
N GLU A 793 -20.83 32.47 -16.20
CA GLU A 793 -20.48 32.29 -17.62
C GLU A 793 -21.61 31.96 -18.64
N ARG A 794 -21.98 33.04 -19.34
CA ARG A 794 -22.74 33.02 -20.60
C ARG A 794 -21.81 32.59 -21.74
N GLU A 795 -22.15 31.48 -22.39
CA GLU A 795 -21.86 31.31 -23.80
C GLU A 795 -23.18 31.20 -24.56
N GLU A 796 -23.29 32.04 -25.54
CA GLU A 796 -24.41 32.11 -26.51
C GLU A 796 -24.36 30.91 -27.48
N GLY A 797 -25.47 30.25 -27.64
CA GLY A 797 -25.73 29.40 -28.81
C GLY A 797 -26.19 28.00 -28.43
N GLY A 798 -27.50 27.75 -28.51
CA GLY A 798 -27.98 26.38 -28.41
C GLY A 798 -29.49 26.32 -28.14
N GLU A 799 -30.21 25.86 -29.07
CA GLU A 799 -31.61 25.45 -29.19
C GLU A 799 -32.34 25.15 -27.87
N LYS A 800 -33.54 25.72 -27.76
CA LYS A 800 -34.49 25.42 -26.67
C LYS A 800 -34.71 23.90 -26.57
N ALA A 801 -34.10 23.28 -25.57
CA ALA A 801 -34.37 21.88 -25.26
C ALA A 801 -35.83 21.74 -24.79
N ASP A 802 -36.58 20.98 -25.55
CA ASP A 802 -37.98 20.68 -25.32
C ASP A 802 -38.13 19.93 -23.96
N ALA A 803 -38.89 20.50 -23.04
CA ALA A 803 -39.07 19.94 -21.69
C ALA A 803 -39.72 18.52 -21.74
N MET A 804 -40.44 18.20 -22.79
CA MET A 804 -40.99 16.85 -23.04
C MET A 804 -39.91 15.83 -23.40
N ALA A 805 -38.88 16.23 -24.14
CA ALA A 805 -37.76 15.33 -24.50
C ALA A 805 -36.89 14.99 -23.27
N ALA A 806 -36.84 15.85 -22.26
CA ALA A 806 -36.16 15.57 -20.97
C ALA A 806 -36.93 14.53 -20.13
N LEU A 807 -38.24 14.60 -20.09
CA LEU A 807 -39.13 13.66 -19.46
C LEU A 807 -39.10 12.26 -20.11
N GLU A 808 -39.04 12.20 -21.45
CA GLU A 808 -38.93 10.93 -22.19
C GLU A 808 -37.58 10.25 -21.96
N ARG A 809 -36.48 11.01 -21.76
CA ARG A 809 -35.18 10.44 -21.42
C ARG A 809 -35.13 9.88 -19.98
N GLN A 810 -35.83 10.52 -19.04
CA GLN A 810 -35.97 10.00 -17.67
C GLN A 810 -36.85 8.73 -17.59
N ALA A 811 -37.85 8.63 -18.44
CA ALA A 811 -38.72 7.43 -18.52
C ALA A 811 -38.01 6.22 -19.18
N ARG A 812 -36.95 6.43 -19.96
CA ARG A 812 -36.18 5.39 -20.65
C ARG A 812 -34.94 4.91 -19.90
N ALA A 813 -34.57 5.53 -18.78
CA ALA A 813 -33.45 5.03 -17.95
C ALA A 813 -33.83 3.71 -17.24
N PRO A 814 -33.08 2.64 -17.40
CA PRO A 814 -33.35 1.41 -16.67
C PRO A 814 -33.19 1.67 -15.17
N VAL A 815 -34.18 1.24 -14.39
CA VAL A 815 -34.17 1.33 -12.93
C VAL A 815 -33.04 0.41 -12.42
N GLY A 816 -31.87 0.98 -12.21
CA GLY A 816 -30.76 0.30 -11.54
C GLY A 816 -31.04 0.26 -10.04
N PHE A 817 -30.94 -0.90 -9.44
CA PHE A 817 -30.98 -1.09 -8.00
C PHE A 817 -29.91 -0.24 -7.31
N VAL A 818 -30.33 0.72 -6.50
CA VAL A 818 -29.43 1.44 -5.61
C VAL A 818 -29.29 0.60 -4.34
N ALA A 819 -28.08 0.07 -4.09
CA ALA A 819 -27.75 -0.60 -2.85
C ALA A 819 -27.87 0.40 -1.70
N ALA A 820 -28.62 0.04 -0.65
CA ALA A 820 -28.75 0.84 0.57
C ALA A 820 -27.40 0.91 1.28
N SER A 821 -26.81 2.10 1.34
CA SER A 821 -25.67 2.39 2.20
C SER A 821 -26.16 2.57 3.63
N THR A 822 -25.81 1.63 4.49
CA THR A 822 -25.91 1.79 5.95
C THR A 822 -24.83 2.76 6.42
N GLY A 823 -25.18 4.02 6.66
CA GLY A 823 -24.33 4.99 7.34
C GLY A 823 -24.85 5.22 8.77
N PRO A 824 -24.00 5.32 9.77
CA PRO A 824 -24.42 5.57 11.15
C PRO A 824 -24.81 7.04 11.35
N VAL A 825 -25.89 7.22 12.07
CA VAL A 825 -26.39 8.49 12.57
C VAL A 825 -25.45 9.00 13.68
N GLY A 826 -24.90 10.18 13.50
CA GLY A 826 -24.19 10.91 14.54
C GLY A 826 -24.63 12.36 14.55
N GLY A 827 -25.14 12.77 15.69
CA GLY A 827 -25.79 14.05 15.93
C GLY A 827 -24.86 15.25 15.95
N ASP A 828 -25.46 16.36 15.68
CA ASP A 828 -24.97 17.73 15.70
C ASP A 828 -24.33 18.16 17.03
N TYR A 829 -23.15 18.79 16.94
CA TYR A 829 -22.81 19.94 17.80
C TYR A 829 -22.00 20.99 17.03
N LYS A 830 -22.54 22.20 16.99
CA LYS A 830 -21.91 23.43 16.52
C LYS A 830 -20.89 23.95 17.53
N ALA A 831 -19.76 24.46 17.07
CA ALA A 831 -19.14 25.64 17.64
C ALA A 831 -18.06 26.22 16.69
N PRO A 832 -17.67 27.49 16.87
CA PRO A 832 -17.26 28.34 15.76
C PRO A 832 -15.77 28.64 15.68
N GLY A 833 -15.32 28.92 14.46
CA GLY A 833 -14.33 29.96 14.22
C GLY A 833 -12.87 29.60 14.07
N GLN A 834 -12.42 29.94 12.91
CA GLN A 834 -11.15 30.56 12.48
C GLN A 834 -10.05 29.70 11.86
N ASN A 835 -9.88 30.04 10.56
CA ASN A 835 -8.62 30.29 9.82
C ASN A 835 -7.59 29.17 9.61
N GLY A 836 -7.48 28.82 8.32
CA GLY A 836 -6.20 28.89 7.58
C GLY A 836 -5.23 27.76 7.81
N ASP A 837 -5.18 26.81 6.91
CA ASP A 837 -4.05 26.55 6.05
C ASP A 837 -4.28 25.26 5.26
N GLN A 838 -3.99 25.36 3.99
CA GLN A 838 -4.00 24.27 3.04
C GLN A 838 -2.90 23.27 3.40
N ALA A 839 -3.27 22.05 3.74
CA ALA A 839 -2.37 20.92 3.72
C ALA A 839 -2.89 19.88 2.72
N GLN A 840 -2.12 19.69 1.68
CA GLN A 840 -2.29 18.66 0.65
C GLN A 840 -2.35 17.27 1.31
N ALA A 841 -3.34 16.48 0.90
CA ALA A 841 -3.44 15.08 1.27
C ALA A 841 -2.26 14.28 0.67
N PRO A 842 -1.73 13.28 1.36
CA PRO A 842 -0.67 12.43 0.83
C PRO A 842 -1.21 11.51 -0.27
N VAL A 843 -0.55 11.55 -1.42
CA VAL A 843 -0.75 10.68 -2.57
C VAL A 843 -0.35 9.25 -2.18
N ASN A 844 -1.23 8.30 -2.44
CA ASN A 844 -0.99 6.87 -2.26
C ASN A 844 0.02 6.37 -3.33
N PRO A 845 1.16 5.77 -2.97
CA PRO A 845 2.19 5.38 -3.95
C PRO A 845 1.90 4.09 -4.74
N ASP A 846 0.75 3.45 -4.56
CA ASP A 846 0.43 2.16 -5.21
C ASP A 846 -0.71 2.24 -6.26
N ALA A 847 -0.98 3.40 -6.82
CA ALA A 847 -1.88 3.51 -7.96
C ALA A 847 -1.09 3.26 -9.26
N ILE A 848 -1.25 2.09 -9.83
CA ILE A 848 -0.82 1.77 -11.21
C ILE A 848 -1.88 2.33 -12.16
N ASP A 849 -1.55 3.41 -12.83
CA ASP A 849 -2.29 3.87 -14.00
C ASP A 849 -2.01 2.90 -15.15
N MET A 850 -3.04 2.22 -15.61
CA MET A 850 -3.02 1.50 -16.89
C MET A 850 -3.54 2.46 -17.95
N ASP A 851 -2.66 3.00 -18.74
CA ASP A 851 -3.02 3.68 -20.00
C ASP A 851 -3.50 2.63 -20.99
N ASP A 852 -4.78 2.71 -21.34
CA ASP A 852 -5.35 2.09 -22.51
C ASP A 852 -4.97 2.93 -23.76
N ASP A 853 -3.91 2.55 -24.45
CA ASP A 853 -3.67 2.91 -25.84
C ASP A 853 -2.85 1.80 -26.50
N ASP A 854 -3.56 0.85 -27.13
CA ASP A 854 -3.14 0.17 -28.34
C ASP A 854 -4.29 -0.71 -28.87
N MET A 855 -5.05 -0.12 -29.78
CA MET A 855 -5.70 -0.78 -30.90
C MET A 855 -5.57 0.07 -32.16
#